data_25d9dafc8d922dd7923a65bf1d4393d9
#
_entry.id   25d9dafc8d922dd7923a65bf1d4393d9
#
_cell.length_a   1.000
_cell.length_b   1.000
_cell.length_c   1.000
_cell.angle_alpha   90.00
_cell.angle_beta   90.00
_cell.angle_gamma   90.00
#
_symmetry.space_group_name_H-M   'P 1'
#
loop_
_entity.id
_entity.type
_entity.pdbx_description
1 polymer ?
#
loop_
_entity_poly.entity_id
_entity_poly.type
_entity_poly.pdbx_seq_one_letter_code
_entity_poly.pdbx_strand_id
1 'polypeptide(L)'
;MTTFARTLLLFTCCLLSLNVKAESPLIAHYKVATEADDVVTRVLFNAASKEFGFTVQYVNYSSFDAILNSVANGEADFAANITYTEERAQRFSYSRPTNIEYTYLFGLKDSTLSDISRVGVPKDTVYAELLKQYYPELKQVSYQGHDQAVTLLRSGVVEGVVDAINQLKPMLLEGFDAKMLNDQISIKPVSIISKKDHHLEELDTFATFIHGEGVQKQLREEISQYQFELRRAALRESIRSLPLDFSEPIRIKLESIFPYVVYNEDGSIEGMTADVVLRSCEILALNCVIISEPNESWGSMYHEFMQGNFEILAPLTVSRERHEFSYFPKPHYSPASVMVKRLGYKPNTYSHVSQLISERIGVVEDDFFDQMMTQLLPLKELKRYRTQQELIQGLLNEEVDYIPMDTAMLNHFLRLSELVPIEQDTAIGEFYQSQLSVGLVANEKGAMLAPFFSRAIAMLEVDKIIAQYDLRPDWRTALEYEVRLATQTQAVFVFVLLFAICVSLYLYRQSNTDNLTGLRNRRALQVKHRKGVNKELSILYLDINHFKRINDTYGHRAGDEVLQLLALKIHYVWSGKSYRIGGDEFILLGYPTQAELNRAMKELSRIDVKGKLCSELESVGISIGVSAKREQHMSLEQAMHLADEDMYSSKQSTRRYPSSHRYVAQS
;
A
#
# COMPACT_ATOMS: atom_id res chain seq x y z
N MET A 1 26.80 0.12 -68.84
CA MET A 1 25.36 -0.01 -69.16
C MET A 1 24.76 -1.39 -68.84
N THR A 2 25.38 -2.21 -68.01
CA THR A 2 24.88 -3.59 -67.71
C THR A 2 24.45 -3.83 -66.28
N THR A 3 24.67 -2.89 -65.38
CA THR A 3 24.23 -2.98 -63.96
C THR A 3 22.92 -2.26 -63.68
N PHE A 4 22.57 -1.26 -64.48
CA PHE A 4 21.30 -0.52 -64.32
C PHE A 4 20.05 -1.30 -64.87
N ALA A 5 20.25 -2.14 -65.88
CA ALA A 5 19.18 -2.96 -66.45
C ALA A 5 18.81 -4.16 -65.56
N ARG A 6 19.74 -4.67 -64.73
CA ARG A 6 19.42 -5.79 -63.79
C ARG A 6 18.68 -5.32 -62.53
N THR A 7 18.93 -4.08 -62.06
CA THR A 7 18.24 -3.50 -60.94
C THR A 7 16.80 -3.09 -61.28
N LEU A 8 16.58 -2.64 -62.51
CA LEU A 8 15.22 -2.28 -62.97
C LEU A 8 14.34 -3.50 -63.22
N LEU A 9 14.93 -4.67 -63.64
CA LEU A 9 14.16 -5.92 -63.84
C LEU A 9 13.77 -6.57 -62.51
N LEU A 10 14.59 -6.45 -61.46
CA LEU A 10 14.25 -6.91 -60.10
C LEU A 10 13.19 -6.02 -59.42
N PHE A 11 13.14 -4.73 -59.71
CA PHE A 11 12.10 -3.83 -59.18
C PHE A 11 10.74 -4.00 -59.87
N THR A 12 10.73 -4.38 -61.18
CA THR A 12 9.47 -4.67 -61.90
C THR A 12 8.92 -6.07 -61.57
N CYS A 13 9.74 -7.05 -61.22
CA CYS A 13 9.27 -8.34 -60.70
C CYS A 13 8.71 -8.23 -59.28
N CYS A 14 9.23 -7.34 -58.41
CA CYS A 14 8.65 -7.07 -57.07
C CYS A 14 7.33 -6.27 -57.13
N LEU A 15 7.08 -5.50 -58.19
CA LEU A 15 5.82 -4.75 -58.37
C LEU A 15 4.70 -5.59 -59.01
N LEU A 16 5.03 -6.72 -59.64
CA LEU A 16 4.05 -7.64 -60.23
C LEU A 16 3.59 -8.75 -59.29
N SER A 17 4.25 -8.93 -58.12
CA SER A 17 3.84 -9.87 -57.07
C SER A 17 2.94 -9.29 -55.98
N LEU A 18 2.49 -8.03 -56.08
CA LEU A 18 1.65 -7.37 -55.10
C LEU A 18 0.16 -7.25 -55.50
N ASN A 19 -0.28 -7.97 -56.53
CA ASN A 19 -1.71 -8.16 -56.83
C ASN A 19 -2.21 -9.53 -56.39
N VAL A 20 -1.84 -10.00 -55.20
CA VAL A 20 -2.67 -10.92 -54.46
C VAL A 20 -3.83 -10.09 -53.93
N LYS A 21 -4.99 -10.15 -54.58
CA LYS A 21 -6.25 -9.81 -53.91
C LYS A 21 -6.24 -10.55 -52.59
N ALA A 22 -5.98 -9.88 -51.50
CA ALA A 22 -6.40 -10.35 -50.20
C ALA A 22 -7.93 -10.45 -50.28
N GLU A 23 -8.44 -11.64 -50.50
CA GLU A 23 -9.81 -11.95 -50.16
C GLU A 23 -9.92 -11.50 -48.71
N SER A 24 -10.81 -10.55 -48.45
CA SER A 24 -11.17 -10.15 -47.08
C SER A 24 -11.50 -11.48 -46.38
N PRO A 25 -10.86 -11.79 -45.22
CA PRO A 25 -11.18 -13.02 -44.52
C PRO A 25 -12.70 -13.03 -44.35
N LEU A 26 -13.38 -14.10 -44.83
CA LEU A 26 -14.80 -14.29 -44.59
C LEU A 26 -14.96 -14.27 -43.08
N ILE A 27 -15.50 -13.16 -42.54
CA ILE A 27 -15.78 -13.03 -41.11
C ILE A 27 -16.82 -14.14 -40.83
N ALA A 28 -16.46 -15.13 -40.03
CA ALA A 28 -17.38 -16.16 -39.60
C ALA A 28 -18.59 -15.51 -38.91
N HIS A 29 -19.79 -16.01 -39.22
CA HIS A 29 -21.02 -15.53 -38.62
C HIS A 29 -21.74 -16.66 -37.93
N TYR A 30 -21.87 -16.59 -36.59
CA TYR A 30 -22.49 -17.67 -35.83
C TYR A 30 -23.83 -17.20 -35.21
N LYS A 31 -24.80 -18.11 -35.27
CA LYS A 31 -26.10 -17.98 -34.61
C LYS A 31 -26.03 -18.67 -33.26
N VAL A 32 -26.31 -17.98 -32.20
CA VAL A 32 -26.32 -18.50 -30.82
C VAL A 32 -27.72 -18.49 -30.26
N ALA A 33 -28.24 -19.69 -29.94
CA ALA A 33 -29.52 -19.86 -29.32
C ALA A 33 -29.44 -19.48 -27.82
N THR A 34 -30.36 -18.65 -27.37
CA THR A 34 -30.35 -18.10 -26.01
C THR A 34 -31.75 -17.74 -25.54
N GLU A 35 -31.95 -17.49 -24.24
CA GLU A 35 -33.11 -16.80 -23.71
C GLU A 35 -32.93 -15.28 -23.77
N ALA A 36 -34.01 -14.53 -23.67
CA ALA A 36 -33.96 -13.06 -23.81
C ALA A 36 -33.03 -12.38 -22.81
N ASP A 37 -33.02 -12.84 -21.57
CA ASP A 37 -32.27 -12.26 -20.45
C ASP A 37 -31.03 -13.08 -20.06
N ASP A 38 -30.53 -13.97 -20.94
CA ASP A 38 -29.32 -14.76 -20.67
C ASP A 38 -28.04 -13.93 -20.81
N VAL A 39 -27.65 -13.32 -19.72
CA VAL A 39 -26.43 -12.54 -19.59
C VAL A 39 -25.17 -13.39 -19.77
N VAL A 40 -25.15 -14.62 -19.26
CA VAL A 40 -23.97 -15.50 -19.27
C VAL A 40 -23.58 -15.83 -20.70
N THR A 41 -24.50 -16.33 -21.50
CA THR A 41 -24.27 -16.66 -22.94
C THR A 41 -23.75 -15.42 -23.68
N ARG A 42 -24.33 -14.24 -23.44
CA ARG A 42 -23.91 -13.00 -24.12
C ARG A 42 -22.48 -12.57 -23.73
N VAL A 43 -22.11 -12.64 -22.47
CA VAL A 43 -20.76 -12.31 -22.01
C VAL A 43 -19.74 -13.24 -22.66
N LEU A 44 -19.98 -14.56 -22.64
CA LEU A 44 -19.05 -15.56 -23.19
C LEU A 44 -18.84 -15.36 -24.70
N PHE A 45 -19.92 -15.25 -25.48
CA PHE A 45 -19.82 -15.12 -26.94
C PHE A 45 -19.39 -13.73 -27.39
N ASN A 46 -19.70 -12.64 -26.68
CA ASN A 46 -19.18 -11.30 -26.98
C ASN A 46 -17.66 -11.25 -26.76
N ALA A 47 -17.16 -11.84 -25.67
CA ALA A 47 -15.72 -11.92 -25.42
C ALA A 47 -15.00 -12.74 -26.50
N ALA A 48 -15.53 -13.92 -26.85
CA ALA A 48 -14.97 -14.77 -27.91
C ALA A 48 -15.04 -14.09 -29.29
N SER A 49 -16.15 -13.43 -29.62
CA SER A 49 -16.32 -12.66 -30.86
C SER A 49 -15.28 -11.57 -31.02
N LYS A 50 -15.01 -10.84 -29.95
CA LYS A 50 -14.01 -9.76 -29.93
C LYS A 50 -12.59 -10.30 -30.12
N GLU A 51 -12.27 -11.42 -29.51
CA GLU A 51 -10.94 -12.05 -29.59
C GLU A 51 -10.67 -12.66 -30.95
N PHE A 52 -11.62 -13.45 -31.45
CA PHE A 52 -11.43 -14.24 -32.70
C PHE A 52 -11.95 -13.55 -33.96
N GLY A 53 -12.57 -12.36 -33.84
CA GLY A 53 -12.99 -11.55 -35.00
C GLY A 53 -14.18 -12.12 -35.79
N PHE A 54 -15.06 -12.92 -35.16
CA PHE A 54 -16.33 -13.36 -35.76
C PHE A 54 -17.52 -12.51 -35.33
N THR A 55 -18.66 -12.64 -36.00
CA THR A 55 -19.91 -11.96 -35.62
C THR A 55 -20.90 -12.91 -35.01
N VAL A 56 -21.69 -12.45 -34.04
CA VAL A 56 -22.72 -13.27 -33.37
C VAL A 56 -24.09 -12.70 -33.59
N GLN A 57 -25.02 -13.59 -34.00
CA GLN A 57 -26.46 -13.31 -34.03
C GLN A 57 -27.14 -14.11 -32.92
N TYR A 58 -27.64 -13.41 -31.90
CA TYR A 58 -28.41 -14.05 -30.86
C TYR A 58 -29.85 -14.31 -31.32
N VAL A 59 -30.30 -15.56 -31.21
CA VAL A 59 -31.66 -15.99 -31.52
C VAL A 59 -32.36 -16.36 -30.24
N ASN A 60 -33.38 -15.58 -29.84
CA ASN A 60 -34.10 -15.78 -28.59
C ASN A 60 -35.19 -16.84 -28.75
N TYR A 61 -35.24 -17.76 -27.80
CA TYR A 61 -36.25 -18.80 -27.70
C TYR A 61 -36.99 -18.68 -26.35
N SER A 62 -38.25 -19.13 -26.31
CA SER A 62 -39.11 -19.03 -25.13
C SER A 62 -38.98 -20.20 -24.16
N SER A 63 -38.24 -21.23 -24.51
CA SER A 63 -38.02 -22.39 -23.64
C SER A 63 -36.68 -23.08 -23.89
N PHE A 64 -36.15 -23.70 -22.86
CA PHE A 64 -34.94 -24.47 -22.90
C PHE A 64 -34.96 -25.59 -23.96
N ASP A 65 -36.09 -26.31 -24.12
CA ASP A 65 -36.26 -27.33 -25.13
C ASP A 65 -36.21 -26.76 -26.56
N ALA A 66 -36.73 -25.55 -26.76
CA ALA A 66 -36.64 -24.89 -28.06
C ALA A 66 -35.19 -24.51 -28.40
N ILE A 67 -34.39 -24.12 -27.45
CA ILE A 67 -32.94 -23.88 -27.61
C ILE A 67 -32.24 -25.15 -28.03
N LEU A 68 -32.44 -26.24 -27.30
CA LEU A 68 -31.84 -27.56 -27.64
C LEU A 68 -32.23 -28.02 -29.02
N ASN A 69 -33.52 -27.92 -29.39
CA ASN A 69 -34.01 -28.32 -30.68
C ASN A 69 -33.46 -27.48 -31.82
N SER A 70 -33.30 -26.18 -31.64
CA SER A 70 -32.71 -25.27 -32.64
C SER A 70 -31.26 -25.64 -32.98
N VAL A 71 -30.46 -25.99 -31.97
CA VAL A 71 -29.09 -26.45 -32.18
C VAL A 71 -29.05 -27.84 -32.84
N ALA A 72 -29.90 -28.77 -32.38
CA ALA A 72 -29.97 -30.10 -32.97
C ALA A 72 -30.36 -30.07 -34.45
N ASN A 73 -31.26 -29.18 -34.83
CA ASN A 73 -31.73 -29.02 -36.22
C ASN A 73 -30.74 -28.21 -37.08
N GLY A 74 -29.77 -27.51 -36.47
CA GLY A 74 -28.83 -26.61 -37.15
C GLY A 74 -29.42 -25.26 -37.52
N GLU A 75 -30.50 -24.84 -36.86
CA GLU A 75 -31.06 -23.49 -36.97
C GLU A 75 -30.17 -22.44 -36.20
N ALA A 76 -29.53 -22.90 -35.12
CA ALA A 76 -28.48 -22.22 -34.42
C ALA A 76 -27.18 -23.07 -34.39
N ASP A 77 -26.04 -22.39 -34.42
CA ASP A 77 -24.73 -23.05 -34.40
C ASP A 77 -24.34 -23.48 -32.97
N PHE A 78 -24.62 -22.63 -31.99
CA PHE A 78 -24.24 -22.83 -30.59
C PHE A 78 -25.39 -22.51 -29.63
N ALA A 79 -25.28 -23.08 -28.42
CA ALA A 79 -25.92 -22.60 -27.22
C ALA A 79 -24.95 -22.77 -26.03
N ALA A 80 -25.05 -21.91 -25.01
CA ALA A 80 -24.26 -22.01 -23.77
C ALA A 80 -25.13 -22.31 -22.56
N ASN A 81 -24.51 -22.45 -21.38
CA ASN A 81 -25.15 -22.80 -20.13
C ASN A 81 -25.88 -24.16 -20.15
N ILE A 82 -25.37 -25.11 -20.88
CA ILE A 82 -26.00 -26.43 -21.03
C ILE A 82 -25.27 -27.43 -20.13
N THR A 83 -25.99 -27.99 -19.18
CA THR A 83 -25.48 -29.08 -18.34
C THR A 83 -25.30 -30.35 -19.15
N TYR A 84 -24.18 -31.03 -18.98
CA TYR A 84 -23.89 -32.32 -19.63
C TYR A 84 -24.79 -33.43 -19.06
N THR A 85 -25.41 -34.19 -19.95
CA THR A 85 -26.03 -35.50 -19.64
C THR A 85 -25.70 -36.49 -20.77
N GLU A 86 -25.67 -37.79 -20.43
CA GLU A 86 -25.39 -38.85 -21.44
C GLU A 86 -26.41 -38.86 -22.58
N GLU A 87 -27.67 -38.60 -22.29
CA GLU A 87 -28.73 -38.49 -23.27
C GLU A 87 -28.48 -37.34 -24.26
N ARG A 88 -28.17 -36.14 -23.72
CA ARG A 88 -27.89 -34.98 -24.56
C ARG A 88 -26.60 -35.15 -25.40
N ALA A 89 -25.60 -35.84 -24.86
CA ALA A 89 -24.35 -36.11 -25.56
C ALA A 89 -24.50 -36.97 -26.83
N GLN A 90 -25.63 -37.64 -26.99
CA GLN A 90 -25.96 -38.33 -28.23
C GLN A 90 -26.35 -37.37 -29.36
N ARG A 91 -26.90 -36.21 -29.03
CA ARG A 91 -27.39 -35.21 -29.97
C ARG A 91 -26.47 -34.02 -30.16
N PHE A 92 -25.60 -33.72 -29.18
CA PHE A 92 -24.75 -32.56 -29.14
C PHE A 92 -23.29 -32.89 -28.91
N SER A 93 -22.42 -32.07 -29.46
CA SER A 93 -21.02 -31.98 -29.06
C SER A 93 -20.87 -30.91 -27.97
N TYR A 94 -20.05 -31.18 -26.99
CA TYR A 94 -19.85 -30.31 -25.81
C TYR A 94 -18.44 -29.75 -25.79
N SER A 95 -18.31 -28.48 -25.43
CA SER A 95 -17.01 -27.92 -24.98
C SER A 95 -16.62 -28.51 -23.63
N ARG A 96 -15.37 -28.28 -23.23
CA ARG A 96 -15.04 -28.35 -21.81
C ARG A 96 -15.96 -27.40 -21.04
N PRO A 97 -16.27 -27.66 -19.74
CA PRO A 97 -17.09 -26.75 -18.93
C PRO A 97 -16.56 -25.31 -18.96
N THR A 98 -17.42 -24.35 -19.18
CA THR A 98 -17.05 -22.93 -19.28
C THR A 98 -17.30 -22.16 -18.00
N ASN A 99 -18.31 -22.56 -17.24
CA ASN A 99 -18.72 -21.93 -15.98
C ASN A 99 -19.62 -22.92 -15.19
N ILE A 100 -20.14 -22.45 -14.07
CA ILE A 100 -21.15 -23.16 -13.28
C ILE A 100 -22.50 -22.50 -13.47
N GLU A 101 -23.58 -23.27 -13.29
CA GLU A 101 -24.93 -22.74 -13.30
C GLU A 101 -25.16 -21.88 -12.05
N TYR A 102 -25.70 -20.67 -12.21
CA TYR A 102 -26.05 -19.79 -11.09
C TYR A 102 -27.42 -20.15 -10.55
N THR A 103 -27.45 -20.75 -9.38
CA THR A 103 -28.65 -21.30 -8.72
C THR A 103 -29.01 -20.46 -7.52
N TYR A 104 -30.31 -20.23 -7.32
CA TYR A 104 -30.87 -19.38 -6.26
C TYR A 104 -31.89 -20.10 -5.42
N LEU A 105 -31.93 -19.72 -4.14
CA LEU A 105 -33.08 -19.97 -3.27
C LEU A 105 -33.96 -18.71 -3.28
N PHE A 106 -35.20 -18.84 -3.72
CA PHE A 106 -36.18 -17.77 -3.71
C PHE A 106 -37.13 -17.97 -2.50
N GLY A 107 -37.42 -16.90 -1.77
CA GLY A 107 -38.29 -16.97 -0.60
C GLY A 107 -38.85 -15.61 -0.20
N LEU A 108 -39.79 -15.60 0.78
CA LEU A 108 -40.38 -14.37 1.33
C LEU A 108 -39.45 -13.68 2.35
N LYS A 109 -38.48 -14.40 2.87
CA LYS A 109 -37.51 -13.93 3.88
C LYS A 109 -36.11 -14.27 3.41
N ASP A 110 -35.13 -13.52 3.90
CA ASP A 110 -33.70 -13.86 3.72
C ASP A 110 -33.39 -15.13 4.55
N SER A 111 -33.77 -16.29 4.00
CA SER A 111 -33.58 -17.60 4.61
C SER A 111 -32.47 -18.37 3.91
N THR A 112 -31.84 -19.31 4.59
CA THR A 112 -30.92 -20.28 4.02
C THR A 112 -31.59 -21.64 3.88
N LEU A 113 -30.98 -22.58 3.15
CA LEU A 113 -31.46 -23.95 3.07
C LEU A 113 -31.57 -24.65 4.44
N SER A 114 -30.76 -24.23 5.39
CA SER A 114 -30.75 -24.73 6.77
C SER A 114 -31.91 -24.19 7.62
N ASP A 115 -32.49 -23.06 7.22
CA ASP A 115 -33.56 -22.39 7.99
C ASP A 115 -34.96 -22.83 7.58
N ILE A 116 -35.07 -23.62 6.50
CA ILE A 116 -36.35 -24.05 5.93
C ILE A 116 -36.53 -25.56 6.03
N SER A 117 -37.76 -26.02 6.05
CA SER A 117 -38.09 -27.45 6.13
C SER A 117 -38.74 -28.00 4.85
N ARG A 118 -39.25 -27.12 3.97
CA ARG A 118 -39.93 -27.48 2.71
C ARG A 118 -39.44 -26.58 1.58
N VAL A 119 -39.04 -27.21 0.48
CA VAL A 119 -38.48 -26.52 -0.69
C VAL A 119 -39.15 -26.95 -1.99
N GLY A 120 -39.50 -25.97 -2.81
CA GLY A 120 -39.95 -26.21 -4.18
C GLY A 120 -38.76 -26.46 -5.14
N VAL A 121 -38.91 -27.46 -5.99
CA VAL A 121 -37.87 -27.83 -7.00
C VAL A 121 -38.53 -28.00 -8.37
N PRO A 122 -37.96 -27.42 -9.43
CA PRO A 122 -38.49 -27.62 -10.79
C PRO A 122 -38.44 -29.10 -11.14
N LYS A 123 -39.52 -29.59 -11.77
CA LYS A 123 -39.62 -30.97 -12.21
C LYS A 123 -38.51 -31.29 -13.25
N ASP A 124 -38.02 -32.51 -13.20
CA ASP A 124 -37.04 -33.07 -14.15
C ASP A 124 -35.69 -32.30 -14.19
N THR A 125 -35.35 -31.61 -13.09
CA THR A 125 -34.08 -30.92 -12.91
C THR A 125 -33.15 -31.66 -11.95
N VAL A 126 -31.85 -31.33 -12.01
CA VAL A 126 -30.83 -31.93 -11.13
C VAL A 126 -30.91 -31.47 -9.70
N TYR A 127 -31.67 -30.39 -9.43
CA TYR A 127 -31.76 -29.82 -8.09
C TYR A 127 -32.36 -30.76 -7.06
N ALA A 128 -33.32 -31.57 -7.46
CA ALA A 128 -33.96 -32.57 -6.58
C ALA A 128 -32.92 -33.58 -6.03
N GLU A 129 -32.02 -34.06 -6.87
CA GLU A 129 -30.95 -34.99 -6.49
C GLU A 129 -29.90 -34.32 -5.61
N LEU A 130 -29.49 -33.11 -5.98
CA LEU A 130 -28.49 -32.35 -5.23
C LEU A 130 -28.98 -32.01 -3.82
N LEU A 131 -30.20 -31.52 -3.70
CA LEU A 131 -30.79 -31.20 -2.41
C LEU A 131 -30.98 -32.46 -1.55
N LYS A 132 -31.35 -33.60 -2.14
CA LYS A 132 -31.45 -34.87 -1.42
C LYS A 132 -30.09 -35.35 -0.90
N GLN A 133 -29.04 -35.06 -1.61
CA GLN A 133 -27.69 -35.43 -1.21
C GLN A 133 -27.16 -34.56 -0.07
N TYR A 134 -27.33 -33.25 -0.15
CA TYR A 134 -26.73 -32.29 0.79
C TYR A 134 -27.64 -31.89 1.93
N TYR A 135 -28.98 -31.95 1.71
CA TYR A 135 -30.03 -31.58 2.68
C TYR A 135 -31.13 -32.65 2.71
N PRO A 136 -30.83 -33.87 3.17
CA PRO A 136 -31.76 -34.99 3.12
C PRO A 136 -33.03 -34.77 3.96
N GLU A 137 -32.99 -33.88 4.96
CA GLU A 137 -34.12 -33.53 5.81
C GLU A 137 -35.14 -32.62 5.13
N LEU A 138 -34.77 -31.94 4.02
CA LEU A 138 -35.66 -31.03 3.31
C LEU A 138 -36.75 -31.82 2.54
N LYS A 139 -38.01 -31.52 2.83
CA LYS A 139 -39.13 -32.04 2.06
C LYS A 139 -39.28 -31.29 0.75
N GLN A 140 -39.10 -32.00 -0.34
CA GLN A 140 -39.16 -31.43 -1.69
C GLN A 140 -40.56 -31.49 -2.27
N VAL A 141 -41.00 -30.43 -2.91
CA VAL A 141 -42.25 -30.30 -3.65
C VAL A 141 -41.94 -29.94 -5.09
N SER A 142 -42.25 -30.81 -6.04
CA SER A 142 -42.01 -30.54 -7.46
C SER A 142 -43.01 -29.55 -8.04
N TYR A 143 -42.55 -28.66 -8.94
CA TYR A 143 -43.39 -27.70 -9.64
C TYR A 143 -43.04 -27.60 -11.12
N GLN A 144 -43.93 -27.03 -11.92
CA GLN A 144 -43.71 -26.72 -13.33
C GLN A 144 -44.04 -25.26 -13.61
N GLY A 145 -43.06 -24.50 -14.10
CA GLY A 145 -43.19 -23.10 -14.49
C GLY A 145 -43.31 -22.11 -13.35
N HIS A 146 -43.18 -20.85 -13.68
CA HIS A 146 -43.08 -19.72 -12.76
C HIS A 146 -44.34 -19.59 -11.88
N ASP A 147 -45.53 -19.63 -12.48
CA ASP A 147 -46.81 -19.41 -11.75
C ASP A 147 -47.02 -20.41 -10.65
N GLN A 148 -46.64 -21.67 -10.86
CA GLN A 148 -46.77 -22.71 -9.84
C GLN A 148 -45.75 -22.51 -8.70
N ALA A 149 -44.52 -22.09 -9.02
CA ALA A 149 -43.52 -21.74 -8.01
C ALA A 149 -44.02 -20.61 -7.10
N VAL A 150 -44.55 -19.53 -7.69
CA VAL A 150 -45.12 -18.37 -7.00
C VAL A 150 -46.29 -18.81 -6.09
N THR A 151 -47.18 -19.65 -6.61
CA THR A 151 -48.34 -20.17 -5.85
C THR A 151 -47.89 -20.97 -4.63
N LEU A 152 -46.89 -21.85 -4.77
CA LEU A 152 -46.35 -22.66 -3.68
C LEU A 152 -45.74 -21.81 -2.58
N LEU A 153 -45.00 -20.76 -2.94
CA LEU A 153 -44.40 -19.80 -1.98
C LEU A 153 -45.45 -18.96 -1.29
N ARG A 154 -46.41 -18.37 -2.02
CA ARG A 154 -47.43 -17.50 -1.45
C ARG A 154 -48.43 -18.25 -0.54
N SER A 155 -48.73 -19.50 -0.89
CA SER A 155 -49.59 -20.35 -0.06
C SER A 155 -48.89 -20.95 1.18
N GLY A 156 -47.59 -20.76 1.31
CA GLY A 156 -46.78 -21.33 2.40
C GLY A 156 -46.65 -22.86 2.34
N VAL A 157 -46.96 -23.48 1.20
CA VAL A 157 -46.72 -24.93 0.98
C VAL A 157 -45.22 -25.21 1.00
N VAL A 158 -44.44 -24.32 0.46
CA VAL A 158 -42.97 -24.32 0.58
C VAL A 158 -42.47 -23.00 1.18
N GLU A 159 -41.33 -23.03 1.85
CA GLU A 159 -40.69 -21.88 2.48
C GLU A 159 -39.65 -21.24 1.55
N GLY A 160 -39.18 -22.02 0.55
CA GLY A 160 -38.26 -21.57 -0.50
C GLY A 160 -38.46 -22.37 -1.78
N VAL A 161 -37.98 -21.78 -2.88
CA VAL A 161 -37.94 -22.43 -4.22
C VAL A 161 -36.53 -22.35 -4.73
N VAL A 162 -35.98 -23.47 -5.19
CA VAL A 162 -34.64 -23.51 -5.82
C VAL A 162 -34.79 -23.50 -7.36
N ASP A 163 -34.15 -22.52 -8.00
CA ASP A 163 -34.16 -22.43 -9.49
C ASP A 163 -32.91 -21.68 -10.02
N ALA A 164 -32.76 -21.63 -11.32
CA ALA A 164 -31.64 -20.98 -12.00
C ALA A 164 -31.81 -19.46 -12.14
N ILE A 165 -30.75 -18.79 -12.61
CA ILE A 165 -30.68 -17.33 -12.79
C ILE A 165 -31.79 -16.76 -13.70
N ASN A 166 -32.30 -17.52 -14.65
CA ASN A 166 -33.39 -17.10 -15.52
C ASN A 166 -34.70 -16.79 -14.76
N GLN A 167 -34.91 -17.38 -13.57
CA GLN A 167 -36.02 -17.07 -12.69
C GLN A 167 -35.77 -15.88 -11.76
N LEU A 168 -34.56 -15.32 -11.75
CA LEU A 168 -34.21 -14.22 -10.83
C LEU A 168 -35.10 -13.00 -11.05
N LYS A 169 -35.23 -12.52 -12.28
CA LYS A 169 -36.05 -11.36 -12.62
C LYS A 169 -37.54 -11.55 -12.29
N PRO A 170 -38.24 -12.59 -12.78
CA PRO A 170 -39.64 -12.78 -12.50
C PRO A 170 -39.91 -12.96 -11.00
N MET A 171 -39.08 -13.72 -10.27
CA MET A 171 -39.26 -13.91 -8.82
C MET A 171 -39.06 -12.63 -8.01
N LEU A 172 -38.08 -11.81 -8.35
CA LEU A 172 -37.88 -10.51 -7.70
C LEU A 172 -39.02 -9.53 -7.95
N LEU A 173 -39.64 -9.54 -9.15
CA LEU A 173 -40.81 -8.72 -9.47
C LEU A 173 -42.04 -9.17 -8.71
N GLU A 174 -42.16 -10.45 -8.36
CA GLU A 174 -43.20 -10.97 -7.48
C GLU A 174 -42.97 -10.66 -5.98
N GLY A 175 -41.84 -9.98 -5.65
CA GLY A 175 -41.48 -9.56 -4.30
C GLY A 175 -40.77 -10.61 -3.46
N PHE A 176 -40.30 -11.70 -4.07
CA PHE A 176 -39.49 -12.69 -3.36
C PHE A 176 -38.01 -12.23 -3.28
N ASP A 177 -37.34 -12.62 -2.20
CA ASP A 177 -35.90 -12.47 -2.10
C ASP A 177 -35.19 -13.63 -2.81
N ALA A 178 -33.95 -13.40 -3.27
CA ALA A 178 -33.16 -14.40 -3.95
C ALA A 178 -31.75 -14.49 -3.33
N LYS A 179 -31.38 -15.69 -2.87
CA LYS A 179 -30.07 -15.99 -2.30
C LYS A 179 -29.34 -17.00 -3.18
N MET A 180 -28.11 -16.68 -3.57
CA MET A 180 -27.30 -17.59 -4.37
C MET A 180 -26.86 -18.81 -3.54
N LEU A 181 -26.94 -20.00 -4.13
CA LEU A 181 -26.67 -21.28 -3.47
C LEU A 181 -25.33 -21.90 -3.89
N ASN A 182 -24.58 -21.26 -4.77
CA ASN A 182 -23.38 -21.85 -5.41
C ASN A 182 -22.33 -22.38 -4.41
N ASP A 183 -22.28 -21.81 -3.20
CA ASP A 183 -21.35 -22.26 -2.14
C ASP A 183 -21.99 -23.27 -1.18
N GLN A 184 -23.29 -23.57 -1.33
CA GLN A 184 -24.03 -24.43 -0.40
C GLN A 184 -24.36 -25.80 -0.96
N ILE A 185 -24.48 -25.92 -2.27
CA ILE A 185 -24.74 -27.17 -2.98
C ILE A 185 -23.74 -27.34 -4.13
N SER A 186 -23.39 -28.60 -4.42
CA SER A 186 -22.49 -28.90 -5.55
C SER A 186 -23.26 -28.70 -6.85
N ILE A 187 -22.89 -27.67 -7.61
CA ILE A 187 -23.56 -27.30 -8.84
C ILE A 187 -22.87 -27.96 -10.02
N LYS A 188 -23.66 -28.43 -10.99
CA LYS A 188 -23.09 -29.05 -12.20
C LYS A 188 -22.46 -27.98 -13.08
N PRO A 189 -21.26 -28.28 -13.62
CA PRO A 189 -20.64 -27.42 -14.61
C PRO A 189 -21.49 -27.39 -15.88
N VAL A 190 -21.51 -26.24 -16.55
CA VAL A 190 -22.17 -26.03 -17.83
C VAL A 190 -21.18 -25.76 -18.93
N SER A 191 -21.58 -26.07 -20.17
CA SER A 191 -20.74 -26.03 -21.34
C SER A 191 -21.44 -25.32 -22.51
N ILE A 192 -20.67 -24.94 -23.50
CA ILE A 192 -21.17 -24.58 -24.82
C ILE A 192 -21.44 -25.89 -25.60
N ILE A 193 -22.55 -25.94 -26.31
CA ILE A 193 -22.90 -27.04 -27.18
C ILE A 193 -23.02 -26.59 -28.64
N SER A 194 -22.79 -27.52 -29.52
CA SER A 194 -23.12 -27.46 -30.96
C SER A 194 -23.85 -28.73 -31.39
N LYS A 195 -24.37 -28.74 -32.61
CA LYS A 195 -24.88 -29.95 -33.20
C LYS A 195 -23.81 -31.06 -33.19
N LYS A 196 -24.22 -32.31 -33.01
CA LYS A 196 -23.30 -33.45 -32.94
C LYS A 196 -22.30 -33.45 -34.09
N ASP A 197 -21.00 -33.57 -33.72
CA ASP A 197 -19.86 -33.64 -34.65
C ASP A 197 -19.65 -32.39 -35.54
N HIS A 198 -20.26 -31.24 -35.14
CA HIS A 198 -20.06 -29.95 -35.78
C HIS A 198 -19.32 -29.00 -34.84
N HIS A 199 -18.55 -28.07 -35.40
CA HIS A 199 -17.85 -26.99 -34.67
C HIS A 199 -16.95 -27.47 -33.52
N LEU A 200 -16.29 -28.63 -33.65
CA LEU A 200 -15.48 -29.24 -32.59
C LEU A 200 -14.24 -28.40 -32.26
N GLU A 201 -13.61 -27.80 -33.27
CA GLU A 201 -12.42 -26.95 -33.11
C GLU A 201 -12.79 -25.65 -32.45
N GLU A 202 -13.90 -25.03 -32.83
CA GLU A 202 -14.43 -23.80 -32.23
C GLU A 202 -14.80 -24.03 -30.77
N LEU A 203 -15.47 -25.14 -30.43
CA LEU A 203 -15.81 -25.48 -29.06
C LEU A 203 -14.59 -25.59 -28.17
N ASP A 204 -13.50 -26.20 -28.60
CA ASP A 204 -12.27 -26.30 -27.81
C ASP A 204 -11.54 -24.97 -27.72
N THR A 205 -11.48 -24.22 -28.81
CA THR A 205 -10.87 -22.89 -28.88
C THR A 205 -11.59 -21.92 -27.98
N PHE A 206 -12.92 -21.82 -28.04
CA PHE A 206 -13.73 -20.96 -27.21
C PHE A 206 -13.59 -21.33 -25.72
N ALA A 207 -13.69 -22.61 -25.38
CA ALA A 207 -13.53 -23.06 -24.00
C ALA A 207 -12.15 -22.74 -23.45
N THR A 208 -11.08 -22.87 -24.24
CA THR A 208 -9.72 -22.52 -23.82
C THR A 208 -9.58 -21.03 -23.51
N PHE A 209 -10.12 -20.18 -24.37
CA PHE A 209 -10.13 -18.73 -24.19
C PHE A 209 -10.98 -18.31 -22.99
N ILE A 210 -12.19 -18.87 -22.84
CA ILE A 210 -13.12 -18.56 -21.75
C ILE A 210 -12.53 -18.94 -20.40
N HIS A 211 -11.68 -19.95 -20.28
CA HIS A 211 -10.96 -20.28 -19.06
C HIS A 211 -9.91 -19.22 -18.66
N GLY A 212 -9.59 -18.28 -19.54
CA GLY A 212 -8.66 -17.18 -19.24
C GLY A 212 -9.18 -16.31 -18.09
N GLU A 213 -8.27 -15.86 -17.23
CA GLU A 213 -8.56 -15.02 -16.05
C GLU A 213 -9.40 -13.79 -16.41
N GLY A 214 -9.09 -13.13 -17.53
CA GLY A 214 -9.80 -11.92 -17.99
C GLY A 214 -11.27 -12.18 -18.27
N VAL A 215 -11.62 -13.27 -18.98
CA VAL A 215 -13.02 -13.61 -19.30
C VAL A 215 -13.79 -14.06 -18.06
N GLN A 216 -13.18 -14.86 -17.19
CA GLN A 216 -13.82 -15.31 -15.95
C GLN A 216 -14.07 -14.12 -14.99
N LYS A 217 -13.16 -13.16 -14.94
CA LYS A 217 -13.35 -11.92 -14.17
C LYS A 217 -14.49 -11.08 -14.74
N GLN A 218 -14.49 -10.86 -16.06
CA GLN A 218 -15.55 -10.13 -16.75
C GLN A 218 -16.91 -10.79 -16.52
N LEU A 219 -17.00 -12.11 -16.66
CA LEU A 219 -18.25 -12.88 -16.43
C LEU A 219 -18.79 -12.63 -15.03
N ARG A 220 -17.94 -12.69 -14.01
CA ARG A 220 -18.35 -12.45 -12.62
C ARG A 220 -18.84 -11.01 -12.41
N GLU A 221 -18.13 -10.02 -12.96
CA GLU A 221 -18.48 -8.62 -12.84
C GLU A 221 -19.83 -8.31 -13.52
N GLU A 222 -20.04 -8.80 -14.74
CA GLU A 222 -21.30 -8.62 -15.49
C GLU A 222 -22.50 -9.29 -14.81
N ILE A 223 -22.31 -10.48 -14.28
CA ILE A 223 -23.37 -11.18 -13.53
C ILE A 223 -23.69 -10.44 -12.24
N SER A 224 -22.70 -9.98 -11.51
CA SER A 224 -22.90 -9.21 -10.28
C SER A 224 -23.64 -7.91 -10.56
N GLN A 225 -23.26 -7.20 -11.63
CA GLN A 225 -23.95 -5.99 -12.08
C GLN A 225 -25.39 -6.26 -12.49
N TYR A 226 -25.63 -7.31 -13.27
CA TYR A 226 -26.97 -7.71 -13.69
C TYR A 226 -27.88 -8.00 -12.48
N GLN A 227 -27.38 -8.76 -11.50
CA GLN A 227 -28.11 -9.07 -10.28
C GLN A 227 -28.43 -7.80 -9.47
N PHE A 228 -27.46 -6.89 -9.36
CA PHE A 228 -27.64 -5.63 -8.67
C PHE A 228 -28.74 -4.78 -9.31
N GLU A 229 -28.69 -4.61 -10.64
CA GLU A 229 -29.69 -3.83 -11.37
C GLU A 229 -31.08 -4.41 -11.29
N LEU A 230 -31.22 -5.74 -11.38
CA LEU A 230 -32.52 -6.39 -11.23
C LEU A 230 -33.10 -6.19 -9.82
N ARG A 231 -32.30 -6.38 -8.79
CA ARG A 231 -32.75 -6.17 -7.39
C ARG A 231 -33.12 -4.72 -7.14
N ARG A 232 -32.33 -3.80 -7.65
CA ARG A 232 -32.61 -2.36 -7.57
C ARG A 232 -33.91 -2.00 -8.25
N ALA A 233 -34.15 -2.49 -9.46
CA ALA A 233 -35.39 -2.24 -10.20
C ALA A 233 -36.62 -2.81 -9.48
N ALA A 234 -36.52 -4.05 -8.95
CA ALA A 234 -37.59 -4.69 -8.21
C ALA A 234 -37.94 -3.93 -6.91
N LEU A 235 -36.90 -3.49 -6.14
CA LEU A 235 -37.13 -2.70 -4.93
C LEU A 235 -37.81 -1.37 -5.23
N ARG A 236 -37.37 -0.66 -6.28
CA ARG A 236 -37.99 0.61 -6.68
C ARG A 236 -39.46 0.46 -7.11
N GLU A 237 -39.78 -0.61 -7.83
CA GLU A 237 -41.14 -0.90 -8.22
C GLU A 237 -42.00 -1.23 -7.02
N SER A 238 -41.48 -2.06 -6.09
CA SER A 238 -42.18 -2.39 -4.85
C SER A 238 -42.44 -1.15 -3.98
N ILE A 239 -41.49 -0.21 -3.88
CA ILE A 239 -41.68 1.06 -3.15
C ILE A 239 -42.75 1.92 -3.81
N ARG A 240 -42.80 2.01 -5.15
CA ARG A 240 -43.82 2.78 -5.87
C ARG A 240 -45.22 2.24 -5.66
N SER A 241 -45.35 0.93 -5.38
CA SER A 241 -46.62 0.27 -5.12
C SER A 241 -47.11 0.41 -3.67
N LEU A 242 -46.27 0.98 -2.76
CA LEU A 242 -46.68 1.21 -1.37
C LEU A 242 -47.74 2.31 -1.28
N PRO A 243 -48.69 2.17 -0.35
CA PRO A 243 -49.72 3.18 -0.09
C PRO A 243 -49.15 4.37 0.73
N LEU A 244 -47.99 4.88 0.35
CA LEU A 244 -47.28 5.98 1.02
C LEU A 244 -47.13 7.16 0.10
N ASP A 245 -47.27 8.36 0.67
CA ASP A 245 -46.97 9.59 -0.04
C ASP A 245 -45.44 9.89 0.04
N PHE A 246 -44.76 9.90 -1.10
CA PHE A 246 -43.37 10.26 -1.25
C PHE A 246 -43.16 11.64 -1.87
N SER A 247 -44.18 12.50 -1.87
CA SER A 247 -44.05 13.90 -2.32
C SER A 247 -43.16 14.73 -1.41
N GLU A 248 -43.14 14.41 -0.11
CA GLU A 248 -42.25 15.02 0.86
C GLU A 248 -40.95 14.20 0.98
N PRO A 249 -39.82 14.88 1.21
CA PRO A 249 -38.56 14.18 1.40
C PRO A 249 -38.53 13.37 2.70
N ILE A 250 -37.75 12.29 2.71
CA ILE A 250 -37.40 11.55 3.91
C ILE A 250 -36.34 12.36 4.66
N ARG A 251 -36.70 12.90 5.83
CA ARG A 251 -35.81 13.73 6.65
C ARG A 251 -34.93 12.83 7.52
N ILE A 252 -33.64 13.06 7.49
CA ILE A 252 -32.62 12.27 8.15
C ILE A 252 -31.80 13.16 9.08
N LYS A 253 -31.60 12.71 10.31
CA LYS A 253 -30.55 13.27 11.18
C LYS A 253 -29.43 12.25 11.36
N LEU A 254 -28.22 12.73 11.16
CA LEU A 254 -26.97 11.97 11.30
C LEU A 254 -26.17 12.57 12.44
N GLU A 255 -25.83 11.76 13.44
CA GLU A 255 -24.96 12.20 14.54
C GLU A 255 -23.52 12.33 14.06
N SER A 256 -22.89 13.51 14.30
CA SER A 256 -21.49 13.74 14.02
C SER A 256 -20.59 12.95 14.97
N ILE A 257 -20.22 11.75 14.59
CA ILE A 257 -19.41 10.83 15.38
C ILE A 257 -18.52 9.96 14.48
N PHE A 258 -17.22 10.17 14.58
CA PHE A 258 -16.25 9.38 13.79
C PHE A 258 -16.15 7.94 14.33
N PRO A 259 -16.02 6.90 13.49
CA PRO A 259 -15.91 6.91 12.01
C PRO A 259 -17.27 6.76 11.29
N TYR A 260 -18.37 6.93 12.00
CA TYR A 260 -19.71 6.66 11.49
C TYR A 260 -20.25 7.77 10.61
N VAL A 261 -20.09 9.00 11.06
CA VAL A 261 -20.55 10.20 10.34
C VAL A 261 -19.54 11.34 10.58
N VAL A 262 -19.08 11.94 9.50
CA VAL A 262 -18.16 13.08 9.51
C VAL A 262 -18.69 14.18 8.61
N TYR A 263 -18.82 15.38 9.17
CA TYR A 263 -19.18 16.59 8.44
C TYR A 263 -17.89 17.32 8.06
N ASN A 264 -17.62 17.42 6.77
CA ASN A 264 -16.44 18.10 6.25
C ASN A 264 -16.67 19.61 6.12
N GLU A 265 -15.60 20.40 6.10
CA GLU A 265 -15.67 21.86 5.93
C GLU A 265 -16.28 22.31 4.60
N ASP A 266 -16.22 21.49 3.56
CA ASP A 266 -16.82 21.74 2.24
C ASP A 266 -18.33 21.43 2.19
N GLY A 267 -18.91 20.98 3.31
CA GLY A 267 -20.32 20.61 3.44
C GLY A 267 -20.63 19.16 3.00
N SER A 268 -19.63 18.38 2.61
CA SER A 268 -19.83 16.95 2.35
C SER A 268 -19.95 16.17 3.65
N ILE A 269 -20.70 15.07 3.62
CA ILE A 269 -20.91 14.18 4.75
C ILE A 269 -20.41 12.81 4.36
N GLU A 270 -19.49 12.28 5.14
CA GLU A 270 -18.81 11.00 4.92
C GLU A 270 -18.92 10.13 6.16
N GLY A 271 -18.51 8.86 6.06
CA GLY A 271 -18.48 7.92 7.17
C GLY A 271 -19.25 6.65 6.88
N MET A 272 -18.94 5.57 7.61
CA MET A 272 -19.51 4.26 7.26
C MET A 272 -21.04 4.23 7.34
N THR A 273 -21.64 4.88 8.33
CA THR A 273 -23.11 4.96 8.47
C THR A 273 -23.72 5.93 7.48
N ALA A 274 -23.09 7.09 7.27
CA ALA A 274 -23.53 8.07 6.28
C ALA A 274 -23.59 7.46 4.88
N ASP A 275 -22.53 6.75 4.46
CA ASP A 275 -22.47 6.06 3.18
C ASP A 275 -23.55 5.00 3.03
N VAL A 276 -23.77 4.19 4.09
CA VAL A 276 -24.80 3.15 4.09
C VAL A 276 -26.19 3.76 3.93
N VAL A 277 -26.50 4.83 4.66
CA VAL A 277 -27.80 5.51 4.58
C VAL A 277 -28.00 6.13 3.21
N LEU A 278 -27.06 6.94 2.74
CA LEU A 278 -27.18 7.68 1.47
C LEU A 278 -27.26 6.73 0.27
N ARG A 279 -26.41 5.70 0.21
CA ARG A 279 -26.45 4.70 -0.87
C ARG A 279 -27.71 3.85 -0.81
N SER A 280 -28.25 3.56 0.40
CA SER A 280 -29.55 2.88 0.52
C SER A 280 -30.68 3.75 -0.03
N CYS A 281 -30.72 5.05 0.27
CA CYS A 281 -31.67 5.99 -0.33
C CYS A 281 -31.58 6.02 -1.87
N GLU A 282 -30.35 6.01 -2.40
CA GLU A 282 -30.11 5.98 -3.85
C GLU A 282 -30.63 4.68 -4.49
N ILE A 283 -30.31 3.51 -3.89
CA ILE A 283 -30.81 2.22 -4.37
C ILE A 283 -32.35 2.22 -4.43
N LEU A 284 -32.97 2.73 -3.37
CA LEU A 284 -34.44 2.76 -3.22
C LEU A 284 -35.10 3.87 -4.04
N ALA A 285 -34.34 4.78 -4.62
CA ALA A 285 -34.80 6.00 -5.31
C ALA A 285 -35.71 6.89 -4.41
N LEU A 286 -35.39 6.97 -3.12
CA LEU A 286 -36.06 7.84 -2.17
C LEU A 286 -35.39 9.22 -2.14
N ASN A 287 -36.21 10.28 -2.06
CA ASN A 287 -35.73 11.65 -1.86
C ASN A 287 -35.37 11.83 -0.38
N CYS A 288 -34.12 11.55 -0.01
CA CYS A 288 -33.61 11.67 1.34
C CYS A 288 -32.91 13.01 1.51
N VAL A 289 -33.22 13.73 2.60
CA VAL A 289 -32.59 15.03 2.93
C VAL A 289 -32.05 14.99 4.34
N ILE A 290 -30.75 15.28 4.48
CA ILE A 290 -30.12 15.42 5.78
C ILE A 290 -30.46 16.80 6.33
N ILE A 291 -31.04 16.83 7.55
CA ILE A 291 -31.50 18.05 8.22
C ILE A 291 -30.73 18.32 9.54
N SER A 292 -29.80 17.45 9.93
CA SER A 292 -28.95 17.63 11.11
C SER A 292 -27.83 18.62 10.87
N GLU A 293 -27.42 19.32 11.92
CA GLU A 293 -26.28 20.22 11.94
C GLU A 293 -25.04 19.53 12.53
N PRO A 294 -23.80 19.92 12.13
CA PRO A 294 -22.57 19.26 12.59
C PRO A 294 -22.38 19.22 14.11
N ASN A 295 -22.93 20.21 14.83
CA ASN A 295 -22.76 20.36 16.28
C ASN A 295 -24.05 20.09 17.06
N GLU A 296 -25.04 19.49 16.45
CA GLU A 296 -26.29 19.13 17.12
C GLU A 296 -26.02 18.04 18.15
N SER A 297 -26.57 18.20 19.38
CA SER A 297 -26.36 17.22 20.43
C SER A 297 -27.19 15.97 20.22
N TRP A 298 -26.62 14.82 20.60
CA TRP A 298 -27.32 13.53 20.56
C TRP A 298 -28.69 13.59 21.26
N GLY A 299 -28.74 14.10 22.49
CA GLY A 299 -29.96 14.18 23.26
C GLY A 299 -31.09 14.97 22.55
N SER A 300 -30.74 16.09 21.85
CA SER A 300 -31.73 16.84 21.07
C SER A 300 -32.30 15.99 19.93
N MET A 301 -31.39 15.42 19.11
CA MET A 301 -31.79 14.59 17.96
C MET A 301 -32.63 13.37 18.41
N TYR A 302 -32.19 12.72 19.48
CA TYR A 302 -32.88 11.53 20.02
C TYR A 302 -34.28 11.85 20.55
N HIS A 303 -34.42 12.96 21.27
CA HIS A 303 -35.74 13.40 21.78
C HIS A 303 -36.69 13.79 20.64
N GLU A 304 -36.25 14.50 19.63
CA GLU A 304 -37.05 14.83 18.45
C GLU A 304 -37.44 13.59 17.64
N PHE A 305 -36.55 12.59 17.56
CA PHE A 305 -36.83 11.30 16.91
C PHE A 305 -37.92 10.54 17.63
N MET A 306 -37.86 10.46 18.98
CA MET A 306 -38.90 9.83 19.77
C MET A 306 -40.28 10.49 19.61
N GLN A 307 -40.29 11.82 19.33
CA GLN A 307 -41.51 12.55 19.02
C GLN A 307 -42.01 12.38 17.59
N GLY A 308 -41.23 11.71 16.74
CA GLY A 308 -41.60 11.49 15.34
C GLY A 308 -41.42 12.75 14.44
N ASN A 309 -40.58 13.68 14.84
CA ASN A 309 -40.38 14.94 14.11
C ASN A 309 -39.64 14.76 12.79
N PHE A 310 -38.94 13.65 12.57
CA PHE A 310 -38.27 13.26 11.33
C PHE A 310 -38.24 11.73 11.20
N GLU A 311 -37.84 11.20 10.03
CA GLU A 311 -38.08 9.80 9.69
C GLU A 311 -36.91 8.88 10.04
N ILE A 312 -35.67 9.32 9.97
CA ILE A 312 -34.48 8.48 10.12
C ILE A 312 -33.44 9.12 11.04
N LEU A 313 -32.99 8.35 12.03
CA LEU A 313 -31.83 8.68 12.91
C LEU A 313 -30.73 7.64 12.74
N ALA A 314 -29.48 8.06 12.50
CA ALA A 314 -28.35 7.17 12.36
C ALA A 314 -27.01 7.85 12.78
N PRO A 315 -26.02 7.08 13.30
CA PRO A 315 -26.13 5.68 13.69
C PRO A 315 -27.03 5.47 14.89
N LEU A 316 -27.73 4.35 14.95
CA LEU A 316 -28.53 4.00 16.11
C LEU A 316 -28.20 2.58 16.56
N THR A 317 -27.74 2.42 17.80
CA THR A 317 -27.47 1.09 18.37
C THR A 317 -28.78 0.37 18.66
N VAL A 318 -28.88 -0.86 18.18
CA VAL A 318 -30.05 -1.70 18.42
C VAL A 318 -30.11 -2.10 19.89
N SER A 319 -31.20 -1.76 20.58
CA SER A 319 -31.48 -2.21 21.94
C SER A 319 -32.98 -2.53 22.11
N ARG A 320 -33.31 -3.29 23.16
CA ARG A 320 -34.71 -3.65 23.43
C ARG A 320 -35.56 -2.40 23.66
N GLU A 321 -35.07 -1.43 24.38
CA GLU A 321 -35.76 -0.17 24.69
C GLU A 321 -36.03 0.65 23.43
N ARG A 322 -35.04 0.72 22.53
CA ARG A 322 -35.17 1.48 21.29
C ARG A 322 -36.12 0.88 20.28
N HIS A 323 -36.48 -0.41 20.40
CA HIS A 323 -37.52 -1.03 19.59
C HIS A 323 -38.92 -0.48 19.89
N GLU A 324 -39.13 0.22 21.01
CA GLU A 324 -40.44 0.81 21.35
C GLU A 324 -40.79 2.00 20.44
N PHE A 325 -39.77 2.72 19.93
CA PHE A 325 -39.95 3.91 19.09
C PHE A 325 -39.18 3.88 17.78
N SER A 326 -38.54 2.75 17.44
CA SER A 326 -37.78 2.60 16.20
C SER A 326 -37.92 1.22 15.59
N TYR A 327 -38.06 1.19 14.25
CA TYR A 327 -37.82 0.00 13.46
C TYR A 327 -36.39 -0.03 12.99
N PHE A 328 -35.74 -1.18 13.07
CA PHE A 328 -34.38 -1.38 12.70
C PHE A 328 -34.28 -2.25 11.43
N PRO A 329 -33.70 -1.73 10.33
CA PRO A 329 -33.18 -2.55 9.26
C PRO A 329 -32.06 -3.48 9.75
N LYS A 330 -31.55 -4.30 8.83
CA LYS A 330 -30.37 -5.14 9.11
C LYS A 330 -29.21 -4.27 9.62
N PRO A 331 -28.63 -4.61 10.78
CA PRO A 331 -27.43 -3.92 11.25
C PRO A 331 -26.31 -3.94 10.20
N HIS A 332 -25.66 -2.82 10.00
CA HIS A 332 -24.58 -2.68 9.02
C HIS A 332 -23.21 -2.80 9.64
N TYR A 333 -23.09 -2.66 10.97
CA TYR A 333 -21.82 -2.79 11.68
C TYR A 333 -22.02 -3.33 13.09
N SER A 334 -21.01 -4.06 13.59
CA SER A 334 -21.06 -4.64 14.94
C SER A 334 -19.72 -4.48 15.64
N PRO A 335 -19.41 -3.27 16.16
CA PRO A 335 -18.18 -3.03 16.88
C PRO A 335 -18.18 -3.68 18.26
N ALA A 336 -16.99 -4.05 18.74
CA ALA A 336 -16.78 -4.42 20.12
C ALA A 336 -16.75 -3.17 21.01
N SER A 337 -17.28 -3.27 22.22
CA SER A 337 -17.27 -2.22 23.24
C SER A 337 -16.18 -2.51 24.28
N VAL A 338 -15.40 -1.48 24.61
CA VAL A 338 -14.26 -1.55 25.52
C VAL A 338 -14.31 -0.43 26.57
N MET A 339 -13.67 -0.67 27.72
CA MET A 339 -13.44 0.38 28.70
C MET A 339 -12.12 1.08 28.39
N VAL A 340 -12.17 2.40 28.28
CA VAL A 340 -11.02 3.26 27.98
C VAL A 340 -10.65 4.07 29.23
N LYS A 341 -9.35 4.21 29.47
CA LYS A 341 -8.75 4.93 30.59
C LYS A 341 -7.56 5.76 30.14
N ARG A 342 -7.05 6.61 31.00
CA ARG A 342 -5.77 7.32 30.73
C ARG A 342 -4.61 6.33 30.64
N LEU A 343 -3.68 6.61 29.79
CA LEU A 343 -2.48 5.79 29.58
C LEU A 343 -1.75 5.55 30.92
N GLY A 344 -1.53 4.28 31.25
CA GLY A 344 -0.85 3.85 32.48
C GLY A 344 -1.68 3.94 33.76
N TYR A 345 -2.96 4.32 33.71
CA TYR A 345 -3.82 4.34 34.89
C TYR A 345 -4.19 2.92 35.31
N LYS A 346 -3.88 2.56 36.56
CA LYS A 346 -4.19 1.27 37.23
C LYS A 346 -4.07 0.05 36.29
N PRO A 347 -2.87 -0.28 35.77
CA PRO A 347 -2.70 -1.38 34.84
C PRO A 347 -3.06 -2.73 35.47
N ASN A 348 -3.80 -3.57 34.76
CA ASN A 348 -4.17 -4.93 35.15
C ASN A 348 -4.86 -5.03 36.53
N THR A 349 -5.62 -3.98 36.91
CA THR A 349 -6.28 -3.95 38.24
C THR A 349 -7.66 -4.57 38.22
N TYR A 350 -8.39 -4.38 37.13
CA TYR A 350 -9.77 -4.87 36.97
C TYR A 350 -9.85 -5.87 35.82
N SER A 351 -10.69 -6.89 35.97
CA SER A 351 -10.93 -7.93 34.97
C SER A 351 -12.38 -7.96 34.43
N HIS A 352 -13.26 -7.15 35.04
CA HIS A 352 -14.67 -7.06 34.64
C HIS A 352 -15.19 -5.63 34.86
N VAL A 353 -16.12 -5.19 34.01
CA VAL A 353 -16.77 -3.87 34.14
C VAL A 353 -17.42 -3.65 35.51
N SER A 354 -18.04 -4.71 36.10
CA SER A 354 -18.68 -4.62 37.42
C SER A 354 -17.73 -4.25 38.55
N GLN A 355 -16.42 -4.46 38.40
CA GLN A 355 -15.41 -4.07 39.40
C GLN A 355 -15.11 -2.56 39.41
N LEU A 356 -15.54 -1.85 38.36
CA LEU A 356 -15.36 -0.40 38.26
C LEU A 356 -16.32 0.40 39.15
N ILE A 357 -17.05 -0.26 40.09
CA ILE A 357 -17.97 0.40 41.00
C ILE A 357 -17.30 1.50 41.84
N SER A 358 -16.01 1.41 42.12
CA SER A 358 -15.23 2.38 42.88
C SER A 358 -14.65 3.53 42.02
N GLU A 359 -14.62 3.36 40.68
CA GLU A 359 -14.05 4.31 39.75
C GLU A 359 -15.08 5.34 39.28
N ARG A 360 -14.65 6.53 38.87
CA ARG A 360 -15.54 7.53 38.27
C ARG A 360 -15.74 7.18 36.80
N ILE A 361 -16.97 6.91 36.40
CA ILE A 361 -17.31 6.52 35.03
C ILE A 361 -18.04 7.67 34.35
N GLY A 362 -17.56 8.06 33.17
CA GLY A 362 -18.20 9.03 32.30
C GLY A 362 -18.95 8.37 31.14
N VAL A 363 -20.07 8.97 30.74
CA VAL A 363 -20.89 8.55 29.60
C VAL A 363 -21.43 9.79 28.89
N VAL A 364 -21.87 9.63 27.63
CA VAL A 364 -22.67 10.65 26.95
C VAL A 364 -24.13 10.49 27.38
N GLU A 365 -24.78 11.58 27.71
CA GLU A 365 -26.18 11.60 28.18
C GLU A 365 -27.13 11.01 27.14
N ASP A 366 -28.00 10.09 27.56
CA ASP A 366 -29.01 9.41 26.75
C ASP A 366 -28.43 8.56 25.60
N ASP A 367 -27.14 8.32 25.56
CA ASP A 367 -26.54 7.43 24.57
C ASP A 367 -26.75 5.93 24.95
N PHE A 368 -26.31 5.03 24.10
CA PHE A 368 -26.33 3.60 24.36
C PHE A 368 -25.52 3.21 25.60
N PHE A 369 -24.36 3.82 25.79
CA PHE A 369 -23.49 3.48 26.92
C PHE A 369 -24.02 4.02 28.25
N ASP A 370 -24.71 5.16 28.26
CA ASP A 370 -25.40 5.64 29.47
C ASP A 370 -26.47 4.62 29.93
N GLN A 371 -27.31 4.18 28.99
CA GLN A 371 -28.35 3.16 29.27
C GLN A 371 -27.71 1.85 29.76
N MET A 372 -26.70 1.35 29.07
CA MET A 372 -26.04 0.08 29.38
C MET A 372 -25.29 0.15 30.71
N MET A 373 -24.52 1.20 30.97
CA MET A 373 -23.79 1.34 32.25
C MET A 373 -24.74 1.51 33.42
N THR A 374 -25.85 2.23 33.25
CA THR A 374 -26.89 2.35 34.27
C THR A 374 -27.52 0.98 34.62
N GLN A 375 -27.70 0.10 33.62
CA GLN A 375 -28.19 -1.26 33.87
C GLN A 375 -27.13 -2.17 34.48
N LEU A 376 -25.90 -2.12 34.03
CA LEU A 376 -24.80 -2.94 34.56
C LEU A 376 -24.38 -2.52 35.97
N LEU A 377 -24.46 -1.26 36.30
CA LEU A 377 -24.01 -0.66 37.56
C LEU A 377 -25.14 0.19 38.19
N PRO A 378 -26.27 -0.38 38.57
CA PRO A 378 -27.49 0.37 38.92
C PRO A 378 -27.35 1.27 40.16
N LEU A 379 -26.37 1.04 41.03
CA LEU A 379 -26.07 1.86 42.22
C LEU A 379 -24.96 2.86 42.00
N LYS A 380 -24.42 2.93 40.76
CA LYS A 380 -23.32 3.81 40.41
C LYS A 380 -23.84 5.12 39.89
N GLU A 381 -23.38 6.22 40.46
CA GLU A 381 -23.53 7.56 39.88
C GLU A 381 -22.60 7.72 38.70
N LEU A 382 -23.17 7.87 37.49
CA LEU A 382 -22.43 8.11 36.25
C LEU A 382 -22.33 9.62 36.02
N LYS A 383 -21.14 10.08 35.56
CA LYS A 383 -20.95 11.47 35.14
C LYS A 383 -21.35 11.59 33.68
N ARG A 384 -22.40 12.38 33.40
CA ARG A 384 -22.96 12.58 32.05
C ARG A 384 -22.37 13.80 31.39
N TYR A 385 -22.03 13.66 30.12
CA TYR A 385 -21.52 14.72 29.25
C TYR A 385 -22.44 14.89 28.05
N ARG A 386 -22.45 16.06 27.44
CA ARG A 386 -23.34 16.34 26.29
C ARG A 386 -22.81 15.78 24.97
N THR A 387 -21.48 15.71 24.83
CA THR A 387 -20.84 15.28 23.61
C THR A 387 -19.69 14.32 23.91
N GLN A 388 -19.31 13.54 22.89
CA GLN A 388 -18.16 12.64 22.96
C GLN A 388 -16.84 13.39 23.22
N GLN A 389 -16.71 14.61 22.66
CA GLN A 389 -15.51 15.43 22.89
C GLN A 389 -15.40 15.88 24.36
N GLU A 390 -16.51 16.34 24.96
CA GLU A 390 -16.54 16.68 26.39
C GLU A 390 -16.21 15.47 27.27
N LEU A 391 -16.72 14.29 26.93
CA LEU A 391 -16.45 13.03 27.62
C LEU A 391 -14.96 12.71 27.64
N ILE A 392 -14.31 12.80 26.49
CA ILE A 392 -12.86 12.56 26.35
C ILE A 392 -12.06 13.60 27.11
N GLN A 393 -12.43 14.88 27.01
CA GLN A 393 -11.79 15.93 27.81
C GLN A 393 -11.95 15.70 29.31
N GLY A 394 -13.12 15.24 29.74
CA GLY A 394 -13.36 14.84 31.14
C GLY A 394 -12.44 13.69 31.60
N LEU A 395 -12.15 12.73 30.73
CA LEU A 395 -11.18 11.66 31.01
C LEU A 395 -9.75 12.21 31.12
N LEU A 396 -9.35 13.07 30.19
CA LEU A 396 -8.02 13.69 30.16
C LEU A 396 -7.79 14.65 31.34
N ASN A 397 -8.82 15.39 31.73
CA ASN A 397 -8.79 16.32 32.87
C ASN A 397 -8.95 15.63 34.25
N GLU A 398 -8.93 14.30 34.29
CA GLU A 398 -9.10 13.51 35.49
C GLU A 398 -10.45 13.72 36.23
N GLU A 399 -11.49 14.15 35.50
CA GLU A 399 -12.83 14.28 36.04
C GLU A 399 -13.51 12.93 36.17
N VAL A 400 -13.19 12.00 35.24
CA VAL A 400 -13.56 10.59 35.26
C VAL A 400 -12.33 9.72 35.04
N ASP A 401 -12.42 8.45 35.42
CA ASP A 401 -11.32 7.50 35.38
C ASP A 401 -11.46 6.50 34.24
N TYR A 402 -12.70 6.15 33.89
CA TYR A 402 -13.07 5.24 32.81
C TYR A 402 -14.21 5.80 31.97
N ILE A 403 -14.19 5.50 30.70
CA ILE A 403 -15.28 5.74 29.76
C ILE A 403 -15.52 4.50 28.90
N PRO A 404 -16.77 4.09 28.63
CA PRO A 404 -17.07 3.07 27.64
C PRO A 404 -16.96 3.69 26.25
N MET A 405 -16.48 2.89 25.28
CA MET A 405 -16.31 3.31 23.89
C MET A 405 -16.31 2.09 22.99
N ASP A 406 -16.70 2.23 21.73
CA ASP A 406 -16.47 1.19 20.76
C ASP A 406 -15.05 1.22 20.20
N THR A 407 -14.59 0.07 19.69
CA THR A 407 -13.23 -0.10 19.21
C THR A 407 -12.93 0.74 17.98
N ALA A 408 -13.89 1.01 17.10
CA ALA A 408 -13.66 1.80 15.89
C ALA A 408 -13.40 3.27 16.24
N MET A 409 -14.16 3.79 17.21
CA MET A 409 -13.98 5.14 17.75
C MET A 409 -12.63 5.27 18.49
N LEU A 410 -12.30 4.31 19.36
CA LEU A 410 -11.00 4.30 20.04
C LEU A 410 -9.83 4.31 19.04
N ASN A 411 -9.90 3.47 18.02
CA ASN A 411 -8.88 3.39 16.98
C ASN A 411 -8.68 4.73 16.27
N HIS A 412 -9.75 5.49 16.07
CA HIS A 412 -9.64 6.84 15.51
C HIS A 412 -8.82 7.78 16.41
N PHE A 413 -9.17 7.87 17.71
CA PHE A 413 -8.45 8.75 18.64
C PHE A 413 -6.98 8.38 18.80
N LEU A 414 -6.67 7.08 18.75
CA LEU A 414 -5.28 6.62 18.81
C LEU A 414 -4.47 6.93 17.53
N ARG A 415 -5.14 7.31 16.44
CA ARG A 415 -4.49 7.66 15.15
C ARG A 415 -4.34 9.16 14.91
N LEU A 416 -5.01 10.00 15.70
CA LEU A 416 -4.80 11.44 15.60
C LEU A 416 -3.31 11.75 15.80
N SER A 417 -2.79 12.69 15.02
CA SER A 417 -1.38 13.10 15.06
C SER A 417 -0.96 13.70 16.41
N GLU A 418 -1.91 14.17 17.19
CA GLU A 418 -1.73 14.52 18.59
C GLU A 418 -1.96 13.25 19.41
N LEU A 419 -0.89 12.77 20.04
CA LEU A 419 -0.92 11.60 20.93
C LEU A 419 -1.92 11.84 22.08
N VAL A 420 -3.15 11.37 21.91
CA VAL A 420 -4.13 11.38 23.00
C VAL A 420 -3.72 10.29 23.99
N PRO A 421 -3.37 10.63 25.25
CA PRO A 421 -2.84 9.68 26.23
C PRO A 421 -3.94 8.81 26.86
N ILE A 422 -4.65 8.05 26.02
CA ILE A 422 -5.69 7.10 26.43
C ILE A 422 -5.33 5.70 25.94
N GLU A 423 -5.86 4.68 26.61
CA GLU A 423 -5.69 3.27 26.26
C GLU A 423 -6.93 2.45 26.63
N GLN A 424 -7.11 1.34 25.89
CA GLN A 424 -8.07 0.31 26.30
C GLN A 424 -7.57 -0.39 27.57
N ASP A 425 -8.47 -0.68 28.51
CA ASP A 425 -8.16 -1.60 29.59
C ASP A 425 -8.22 -3.05 29.08
N THR A 426 -7.05 -3.57 28.70
CA THR A 426 -6.92 -4.90 28.09
C THR A 426 -7.21 -6.03 29.06
N ALA A 427 -7.17 -5.79 30.37
CA ALA A 427 -7.51 -6.80 31.40
C ALA A 427 -9.04 -6.99 31.50
N ILE A 428 -9.82 -5.93 31.31
CA ILE A 428 -11.28 -6.02 31.15
C ILE A 428 -11.61 -6.60 29.76
N GLY A 429 -10.88 -6.19 28.73
CA GLY A 429 -11.08 -6.63 27.35
C GLY A 429 -12.35 -6.07 26.71
N GLU A 430 -12.86 -6.80 25.71
CA GLU A 430 -14.14 -6.52 25.06
C GLU A 430 -15.27 -7.07 25.94
N PHE A 431 -16.18 -6.21 26.37
CA PHE A 431 -17.23 -6.60 27.31
C PHE A 431 -18.64 -6.66 26.71
N TYR A 432 -18.81 -6.10 25.50
CA TYR A 432 -20.07 -6.14 24.76
C TYR A 432 -19.81 -6.03 23.26
N GLN A 433 -20.74 -6.53 22.44
CA GLN A 433 -20.73 -6.35 21.00
C GLN A 433 -22.00 -5.61 20.58
N SER A 434 -21.85 -4.35 20.21
CA SER A 434 -22.96 -3.51 19.76
C SER A 434 -23.45 -3.92 18.37
N GLN A 435 -24.69 -3.59 18.06
CA GLN A 435 -25.22 -3.70 16.69
C GLN A 435 -25.67 -2.31 16.25
N LEU A 436 -24.98 -1.73 15.27
CA LEU A 436 -25.32 -0.43 14.72
C LEU A 436 -26.21 -0.59 13.49
N SER A 437 -27.29 0.14 13.49
CA SER A 437 -28.27 0.16 12.41
C SER A 437 -28.73 1.58 12.12
N VAL A 438 -29.66 1.68 11.18
CA VAL A 438 -30.42 2.90 10.88
C VAL A 438 -31.72 2.81 11.65
N GLY A 439 -32.07 3.80 12.45
CA GLY A 439 -33.36 3.86 13.13
C GLY A 439 -34.40 4.53 12.25
N LEU A 440 -35.51 3.82 11.95
CA LEU A 440 -36.69 4.40 11.33
C LEU A 440 -37.74 4.62 12.41
N VAL A 441 -38.39 5.79 12.46
CA VAL A 441 -39.37 6.13 13.46
C VAL A 441 -40.52 5.10 13.50
N ALA A 442 -41.00 4.73 14.72
CA ALA A 442 -42.04 3.73 14.92
C ALA A 442 -43.42 4.25 14.54
N ASN A 443 -43.65 4.44 13.24
CA ASN A 443 -44.94 4.77 12.66
C ASN A 443 -45.19 3.87 11.42
N GLU A 444 -46.34 4.03 10.78
CA GLU A 444 -46.71 3.25 9.58
C GLU A 444 -45.70 3.34 8.46
N LYS A 445 -45.16 4.56 8.19
CA LYS A 445 -44.12 4.82 7.15
C LYS A 445 -42.82 4.07 7.50
N GLY A 446 -42.36 4.17 8.76
CA GLY A 446 -41.13 3.48 9.21
C GLY A 446 -41.29 1.96 9.18
N ALA A 447 -42.46 1.41 9.59
CA ALA A 447 -42.74 -0.02 9.52
C ALA A 447 -42.67 -0.56 8.08
N MET A 448 -43.20 0.19 7.11
CA MET A 448 -43.18 -0.21 5.71
C MET A 448 -41.81 -0.07 5.08
N LEU A 449 -41.02 0.96 5.44
CA LEU A 449 -39.69 1.23 4.84
C LEU A 449 -38.56 0.37 5.41
N ALA A 450 -38.63 -0.05 6.68
CA ALA A 450 -37.52 -0.78 7.31
C ALA A 450 -37.14 -2.09 6.58
N PRO A 451 -38.03 -2.92 6.05
CA PRO A 451 -37.67 -4.07 5.23
C PRO A 451 -36.94 -3.70 3.93
N PHE A 452 -37.30 -2.58 3.29
CA PHE A 452 -36.64 -2.12 2.07
C PHE A 452 -35.24 -1.59 2.34
N PHE A 453 -35.05 -0.87 3.45
CA PHE A 453 -33.69 -0.47 3.89
C PHE A 453 -32.86 -1.73 4.21
N SER A 454 -33.41 -2.75 4.84
CA SER A 454 -32.69 -4.02 5.07
C SER A 454 -32.20 -4.65 3.76
N ARG A 455 -33.08 -4.68 2.74
CA ARG A 455 -32.74 -5.22 1.43
C ARG A 455 -31.71 -4.34 0.69
N ALA A 456 -31.84 -3.02 0.77
CA ALA A 456 -30.88 -2.09 0.18
C ALA A 456 -29.50 -2.24 0.84
N ILE A 457 -29.43 -2.31 2.17
CA ILE A 457 -28.18 -2.53 2.91
C ILE A 457 -27.55 -3.88 2.53
N ALA A 458 -28.36 -4.94 2.36
CA ALA A 458 -27.86 -6.24 1.91
C ALA A 458 -27.30 -6.25 0.48
N MET A 459 -27.68 -5.26 -0.35
CA MET A 459 -27.11 -5.08 -1.69
C MET A 459 -25.79 -4.27 -1.69
N LEU A 460 -25.45 -3.59 -0.61
CA LEU A 460 -24.21 -2.85 -0.47
C LEU A 460 -23.08 -3.80 -0.10
N GLU A 461 -21.90 -3.51 -0.61
CA GLU A 461 -20.65 -4.14 -0.15
C GLU A 461 -20.20 -3.51 1.18
N VAL A 462 -21.00 -3.73 2.23
CA VAL A 462 -20.84 -3.08 3.54
C VAL A 462 -19.43 -3.28 4.10
N ASP A 463 -18.85 -4.47 3.92
CA ASP A 463 -17.46 -4.75 4.38
C ASP A 463 -16.43 -3.84 3.70
N LYS A 464 -16.64 -3.49 2.43
CA LYS A 464 -15.74 -2.53 1.74
C LYS A 464 -15.95 -1.11 2.25
N ILE A 465 -17.19 -0.73 2.56
CA ILE A 465 -17.48 0.58 3.18
C ILE A 465 -16.81 0.64 4.56
N ILE A 466 -17.01 -0.38 5.39
CA ILE A 466 -16.40 -0.46 6.73
C ILE A 466 -14.88 -0.38 6.64
N ALA A 467 -14.25 -1.12 5.73
CA ALA A 467 -12.80 -1.15 5.57
C ALA A 467 -12.17 0.20 5.19
N GLN A 468 -12.95 1.14 4.67
CA GLN A 468 -12.49 2.50 4.38
C GLN A 468 -12.36 3.35 5.65
N TYR A 469 -13.17 3.08 6.66
CA TYR A 469 -13.30 3.91 7.87
C TYR A 469 -12.82 3.19 9.14
N ASP A 470 -13.14 1.90 9.30
CA ASP A 470 -12.67 1.07 10.42
C ASP A 470 -11.29 0.48 10.11
N LEU A 471 -10.29 1.24 10.41
CA LEU A 471 -8.91 0.80 10.28
C LEU A 471 -8.54 -0.01 11.53
N ARG A 472 -8.77 -1.32 11.46
CA ARG A 472 -8.50 -2.27 12.54
C ARG A 472 -7.05 -2.25 13.05
N PRO A 473 -6.80 -2.73 14.28
CA PRO A 473 -5.70 -2.34 15.16
C PRO A 473 -4.28 -2.80 14.81
N ASP A 474 -4.01 -3.36 13.67
CA ASP A 474 -2.64 -3.61 13.20
C ASP A 474 -1.85 -2.32 12.88
N TRP A 475 -2.53 -1.16 12.98
CA TRP A 475 -1.88 0.13 12.76
C TRP A 475 -0.77 0.44 13.79
N ARG A 476 -0.88 -0.02 15.05
CA ARG A 476 0.22 0.14 16.03
C ARG A 476 1.44 -0.66 15.62
N THR A 477 1.26 -1.90 15.23
CA THR A 477 2.36 -2.74 14.72
C THR A 477 2.89 -2.21 13.40
N ALA A 478 2.02 -1.70 12.53
CA ALA A 478 2.42 -1.01 11.30
C ALA A 478 3.18 0.30 11.57
N LEU A 479 2.70 1.12 12.50
CA LEU A 479 3.36 2.36 12.90
C LEU A 479 4.68 2.09 13.62
N GLU A 480 4.73 1.11 14.53
CA GLU A 480 5.98 0.67 15.17
C GLU A 480 6.98 0.14 14.14
N TYR A 481 6.51 -0.59 13.13
CA TYR A 481 7.33 -1.05 12.03
C TYR A 481 7.84 0.11 11.18
N GLU A 482 6.99 1.07 10.82
CA GLU A 482 7.39 2.28 10.08
C GLU A 482 8.39 3.14 10.86
N VAL A 483 8.15 3.38 12.15
CA VAL A 483 9.08 4.12 13.03
C VAL A 483 10.40 3.36 13.15
N ARG A 484 10.37 2.05 13.31
CA ARG A 484 11.57 1.22 13.36
C ARG A 484 12.33 1.25 12.03
N LEU A 485 11.62 1.17 10.91
CA LEU A 485 12.21 1.28 9.57
C LEU A 485 12.82 2.67 9.35
N ALA A 486 12.13 3.74 9.76
CA ALA A 486 12.63 5.10 9.67
C ALA A 486 13.89 5.32 10.51
N THR A 487 13.93 4.81 11.75
CA THR A 487 15.11 4.89 12.62
C THR A 487 16.28 4.07 12.08
N GLN A 488 16.04 2.89 11.53
CA GLN A 488 17.07 2.09 10.87
C GLN A 488 17.63 2.79 9.63
N THR A 489 16.75 3.39 8.82
CA THR A 489 17.16 4.13 7.62
C THR A 489 18.00 5.36 7.99
N GLN A 490 17.61 6.10 9.03
CA GLN A 490 18.40 7.21 9.57
C GLN A 490 19.76 6.75 10.09
N ALA A 491 19.82 5.63 10.83
CA ALA A 491 21.07 5.07 11.31
C ALA A 491 22.02 4.67 10.17
N VAL A 492 21.49 4.03 9.12
CA VAL A 492 22.26 3.70 7.91
C VAL A 492 22.76 4.96 7.22
N PHE A 493 21.93 6.00 7.10
CA PHE A 493 22.33 7.26 6.48
C PHE A 493 23.44 7.95 7.26
N VAL A 494 23.36 7.99 8.60
CA VAL A 494 24.42 8.51 9.47
C VAL A 494 25.71 7.71 9.32
N PHE A 495 25.60 6.37 9.27
CA PHE A 495 26.77 5.51 9.06
C PHE A 495 27.45 5.77 7.71
N VAL A 496 26.68 5.85 6.63
CA VAL A 496 27.22 6.16 5.29
C VAL A 496 27.90 7.55 5.27
N LEU A 497 27.28 8.54 5.94
CA LEU A 497 27.85 9.88 6.05
C LEU A 497 29.19 9.86 6.79
N LEU A 498 29.24 9.19 7.94
CA LEU A 498 30.49 9.04 8.73
C LEU A 498 31.56 8.29 7.94
N PHE A 499 31.19 7.22 7.24
CA PHE A 499 32.09 6.48 6.36
C PHE A 499 32.64 7.38 5.25
N ALA A 500 31.80 8.15 4.58
CA ALA A 500 32.21 9.10 3.54
C ALA A 500 33.18 10.17 4.10
N ILE A 501 32.94 10.67 5.31
CA ILE A 501 33.84 11.60 6.00
C ILE A 501 35.19 10.92 6.27
N CYS A 502 35.19 9.69 6.80
CA CYS A 502 36.42 8.93 7.07
C CYS A 502 37.23 8.69 5.79
N VAL A 503 36.57 8.26 4.73
CA VAL A 503 37.21 8.07 3.40
C VAL A 503 37.77 9.40 2.88
N SER A 504 37.01 10.49 3.00
CA SER A 504 37.47 11.83 2.59
C SER A 504 38.71 12.28 3.36
N LEU A 505 38.72 12.06 4.68
CA LEU A 505 39.89 12.39 5.52
C LEU A 505 41.09 11.50 5.19
N TYR A 506 40.88 10.22 4.92
CA TYR A 506 41.91 9.30 4.49
C TYR A 506 42.53 9.74 3.17
N LEU A 507 41.71 10.01 2.16
CA LEU A 507 42.17 10.49 0.85
C LEU A 507 42.86 11.85 0.96
N TYR A 508 42.36 12.75 1.81
CA TYR A 508 43.00 14.05 2.07
C TYR A 508 44.38 13.87 2.67
N ARG A 509 44.58 12.96 3.63
CA ARG A 509 45.90 12.65 4.19
C ARG A 509 46.83 12.08 3.12
N GLN A 510 46.39 11.06 2.39
CA GLN A 510 47.18 10.41 1.35
C GLN A 510 47.61 11.41 0.24
N SER A 511 46.74 12.31 -0.14
CA SER A 511 47.01 13.34 -1.16
C SER A 511 47.99 14.44 -0.70
N ASN A 512 48.21 14.63 0.60
CA ASN A 512 49.00 15.71 1.18
C ASN A 512 50.28 15.24 1.86
N THR A 513 50.57 13.94 1.88
CA THR A 513 51.80 13.38 2.45
C THR A 513 52.67 12.75 1.36
N ASP A 514 53.98 12.75 1.58
CA ASP A 514 54.95 12.01 0.78
C ASP A 514 55.07 10.58 1.29
N ASN A 515 54.79 9.58 0.45
CA ASN A 515 54.70 8.18 0.85
C ASN A 515 56.04 7.58 1.32
N LEU A 516 57.17 8.13 0.87
CA LEU A 516 58.48 7.62 1.25
C LEU A 516 58.94 8.16 2.60
N THR A 517 58.76 9.47 2.82
CA THR A 517 59.32 10.14 4.00
C THR A 517 58.29 10.43 5.11
N GLY A 518 57.01 10.30 4.80
CA GLY A 518 55.91 10.65 5.74
C GLY A 518 55.77 12.18 5.99
N LEU A 519 56.61 13.01 5.41
CA LEU A 519 56.48 14.46 5.47
C LEU A 519 55.35 14.93 4.56
N ARG A 520 55.01 16.21 4.66
CA ARG A 520 54.04 16.79 3.71
C ARG A 520 54.67 16.90 2.31
N ASN A 521 53.85 16.71 1.28
CA ASN A 521 54.32 16.80 -0.10
C ASN A 521 54.21 18.23 -0.65
N ARG A 522 54.74 18.45 -1.87
CA ARG A 522 54.69 19.72 -2.60
C ARG A 522 53.29 20.29 -2.73
N ARG A 523 52.31 19.45 -2.98
CA ARG A 523 50.87 19.85 -3.07
C ARG A 523 50.39 20.47 -1.78
N ALA A 524 50.67 19.84 -0.64
CA ALA A 524 50.29 20.34 0.67
C ALA A 524 50.93 21.71 0.98
N LEU A 525 52.17 21.91 0.53
CA LEU A 525 52.87 23.19 0.66
C LEU A 525 52.16 24.27 -0.16
N GLN A 526 51.90 24.04 -1.42
CA GLN A 526 51.27 24.98 -2.36
C GLN A 526 49.84 25.35 -1.90
N VAL A 527 49.02 24.34 -1.54
CA VAL A 527 47.64 24.58 -1.07
C VAL A 527 47.63 25.43 0.18
N LYS A 528 48.50 25.14 1.15
CA LYS A 528 48.54 25.87 2.42
C LYS A 528 49.03 27.30 2.30
N HIS A 529 49.99 27.56 1.44
CA HIS A 529 50.61 28.87 1.26
C HIS A 529 50.22 29.54 -0.06
N ARG A 530 49.06 29.17 -0.63
CA ARG A 530 48.53 29.74 -1.89
C ARG A 530 48.37 31.26 -1.84
N LYS A 531 48.14 31.83 -0.65
CA LYS A 531 48.01 33.29 -0.43
C LYS A 531 49.32 33.97 -0.14
N GLY A 532 50.45 33.25 -0.26
CA GLY A 532 51.79 33.76 0.07
C GLY A 532 52.23 33.41 1.48
N VAL A 533 53.36 33.94 1.88
CA VAL A 533 54.03 33.70 3.16
C VAL A 533 54.27 34.99 3.91
N ASN A 534 54.02 34.99 5.23
CA ASN A 534 54.23 36.13 6.10
C ASN A 534 55.74 36.47 6.18
N LYS A 535 56.08 37.76 6.34
CA LYS A 535 57.45 38.28 6.44
C LYS A 535 58.28 37.62 7.56
N GLU A 536 57.66 37.18 8.64
CA GLU A 536 58.30 36.56 9.78
C GLU A 536 58.45 35.02 9.68
N LEU A 537 57.74 34.37 8.70
CA LEU A 537 57.84 32.94 8.49
C LEU A 537 59.19 32.60 7.90
N SER A 538 60.05 31.92 8.60
CA SER A 538 61.35 31.45 8.08
C SER A 538 61.12 30.23 7.19
N ILE A 539 61.85 30.21 6.06
CA ILE A 539 61.91 29.12 5.09
C ILE A 539 63.35 28.61 5.04
N LEU A 540 63.52 27.32 5.30
CA LEU A 540 64.78 26.62 5.06
C LEU A 540 64.61 25.74 3.85
N TYR A 541 65.45 25.90 2.87
CA TYR A 541 65.54 25.03 1.70
C TYR A 541 66.70 24.06 1.91
N LEU A 542 66.46 22.79 1.83
CA LEU A 542 67.45 21.75 2.03
C LEU A 542 67.58 20.91 0.77
N ASP A 543 68.81 20.58 0.42
CA ASP A 543 69.16 19.76 -0.73
C ASP A 543 70.28 18.79 -0.35
N ILE A 544 70.11 17.51 -0.67
CA ILE A 544 71.10 16.47 -0.34
C ILE A 544 72.25 16.50 -1.30
N ASN A 545 73.46 16.77 -0.80
CA ASN A 545 74.65 16.89 -1.60
C ASN A 545 75.00 15.55 -2.31
N HIS A 546 75.17 15.65 -3.62
CA HIS A 546 75.58 14.51 -4.47
C HIS A 546 74.60 13.33 -4.43
N PHE A 547 73.30 13.59 -4.19
CA PHE A 547 72.24 12.54 -4.04
C PHE A 547 72.19 11.61 -5.26
N LYS A 548 72.32 12.15 -6.49
CA LYS A 548 72.37 11.33 -7.69
C LYS A 548 73.52 10.31 -7.63
N ARG A 549 74.72 10.76 -7.16
CA ARG A 549 75.91 9.88 -7.05
C ARG A 549 75.64 8.79 -5.98
N ILE A 550 74.92 9.08 -4.91
CA ILE A 550 74.52 8.09 -3.90
C ILE A 550 73.67 7.03 -4.58
N ASN A 551 72.67 7.45 -5.34
CA ASN A 551 71.82 6.52 -6.08
C ASN A 551 72.56 5.68 -7.10
N ASP A 552 73.42 6.31 -7.87
CA ASP A 552 74.21 5.65 -8.93
C ASP A 552 75.21 4.65 -8.34
N THR A 553 75.79 4.93 -7.16
CA THR A 553 76.87 4.12 -6.57
C THR A 553 76.32 3.01 -5.66
N TYR A 554 75.26 3.32 -4.87
CA TYR A 554 74.75 2.44 -3.83
C TYR A 554 73.31 1.95 -4.08
N GLY A 555 72.74 2.37 -5.23
CA GLY A 555 71.36 2.00 -5.63
C GLY A 555 70.27 2.88 -5.02
N HIS A 556 69.09 2.88 -5.65
CA HIS A 556 67.97 3.72 -5.25
C HIS A 556 67.45 3.41 -3.82
N ARG A 557 67.59 2.18 -3.36
CA ARG A 557 67.23 1.83 -1.95
C ARG A 557 68.09 2.58 -0.93
N ALA A 558 69.38 2.76 -1.21
CA ALA A 558 70.27 3.56 -0.35
C ALA A 558 69.84 5.03 -0.34
N GLY A 559 69.51 5.59 -1.52
CA GLY A 559 68.96 6.94 -1.60
C GLY A 559 67.64 7.10 -0.83
N ASP A 560 66.73 6.13 -0.95
CA ASP A 560 65.45 6.15 -0.20
C ASP A 560 65.68 6.12 1.32
N GLU A 561 66.63 5.35 1.81
CA GLU A 561 66.99 5.32 3.24
C GLU A 561 67.62 6.64 3.69
N VAL A 562 68.46 7.31 2.88
CA VAL A 562 68.98 8.65 3.16
C VAL A 562 67.85 9.67 3.27
N LEU A 563 66.87 9.63 2.36
CA LEU A 563 65.69 10.50 2.40
C LEU A 563 64.86 10.28 3.68
N GLN A 564 64.64 9.03 4.07
CA GLN A 564 63.91 8.67 5.30
C GLN A 564 64.70 9.12 6.55
N LEU A 565 65.99 8.92 6.60
CA LEU A 565 66.86 9.37 7.70
C LEU A 565 66.84 10.90 7.83
N LEU A 566 66.92 11.64 6.70
CA LEU A 566 66.77 13.10 6.73
C LEU A 566 65.40 13.52 7.26
N ALA A 567 64.33 12.89 6.78
CA ALA A 567 62.99 13.19 7.26
C ALA A 567 62.81 12.94 8.77
N LEU A 568 63.36 11.84 9.27
CA LEU A 568 63.38 11.55 10.71
C LEU A 568 64.16 12.61 11.49
N LYS A 569 65.35 13.01 10.99
CA LYS A 569 66.17 14.03 11.60
C LYS A 569 65.48 15.41 11.57
N ILE A 570 64.82 15.76 10.47
CA ILE A 570 64.01 16.98 10.35
C ILE A 570 62.90 16.97 11.42
N HIS A 571 62.20 15.85 11.56
CA HIS A 571 61.12 15.73 12.56
C HIS A 571 61.62 15.96 14.00
N TYR A 572 62.87 15.56 14.29
CA TYR A 572 63.46 15.70 15.62
C TYR A 572 64.03 17.09 15.90
N VAL A 573 64.58 17.74 14.86
CA VAL A 573 65.28 19.01 14.99
C VAL A 573 64.39 20.22 14.76
N TRP A 574 63.35 20.06 13.93
CA TRP A 574 62.51 21.18 13.48
C TRP A 574 61.09 21.09 14.05
N SER A 575 60.74 22.08 14.83
CA SER A 575 59.37 22.16 15.43
C SER A 575 58.31 22.71 14.49
N GLY A 576 58.70 23.28 13.33
CA GLY A 576 57.79 23.82 12.34
C GLY A 576 57.22 22.77 11.38
N LYS A 577 56.68 23.23 10.25
CA LYS A 577 56.13 22.32 9.21
C LYS A 577 57.22 21.98 8.20
N SER A 578 57.29 20.71 7.84
CA SER A 578 58.29 20.15 6.92
C SER A 578 57.64 19.51 5.73
N TYR A 579 58.24 19.72 4.58
CA TYR A 579 57.72 19.29 3.28
C TYR A 579 58.88 18.68 2.46
N ARG A 580 58.58 17.63 1.70
CA ARG A 580 59.40 17.15 0.60
C ARG A 580 58.81 17.64 -0.69
N ILE A 581 59.54 18.41 -1.48
CA ILE A 581 59.03 19.08 -2.68
C ILE A 581 59.57 18.51 -4.00
N GLY A 582 60.67 17.80 -3.94
CA GLY A 582 61.34 17.17 -5.07
C GLY A 582 62.05 15.89 -4.66
N GLY A 583 62.87 15.30 -5.54
CA GLY A 583 63.61 14.06 -5.26
C GLY A 583 64.39 14.10 -3.96
N ASP A 584 65.29 15.06 -3.82
CA ASP A 584 66.22 15.29 -2.69
C ASP A 584 66.01 16.64 -2.00
N GLU A 585 64.95 17.37 -2.36
CA GLU A 585 64.64 18.72 -1.90
C GLU A 585 63.61 18.73 -0.79
N PHE A 586 63.90 19.44 0.30
CA PHE A 586 63.01 19.61 1.45
C PHE A 586 62.85 21.08 1.80
N ILE A 587 61.65 21.43 2.23
CA ILE A 587 61.31 22.76 2.72
C ILE A 587 60.84 22.68 4.17
N LEU A 588 61.46 23.47 5.02
CA LEU A 588 61.01 23.63 6.41
C LEU A 588 60.45 25.03 6.61
N LEU A 589 59.33 25.13 7.25
CA LEU A 589 58.63 26.40 7.50
C LEU A 589 58.33 26.53 9.00
N GLY A 590 58.66 27.68 9.57
CA GLY A 590 58.40 27.92 10.98
C GLY A 590 58.75 29.35 11.42
N TYR A 591 58.61 29.59 12.69
CA TYR A 591 58.96 30.85 13.33
C TYR A 591 60.02 30.64 14.40
N PRO A 592 61.24 30.17 14.05
CA PRO A 592 62.29 29.89 15.01
C PRO A 592 62.92 31.19 15.51
N THR A 593 63.41 31.16 16.74
CA THR A 593 64.37 32.13 17.20
C THR A 593 65.71 32.01 16.44
N GLN A 594 66.54 33.01 16.47
CA GLN A 594 67.85 32.95 15.79
C GLN A 594 68.74 31.81 16.32
N ALA A 595 68.65 31.51 17.63
CA ALA A 595 69.35 30.39 18.24
C ALA A 595 68.85 29.02 17.75
N GLU A 596 67.53 28.85 17.64
CA GLU A 596 66.93 27.63 17.11
C GLU A 596 67.23 27.44 15.61
N LEU A 597 67.18 28.52 14.83
CA LEU A 597 67.55 28.50 13.42
C LEU A 597 68.97 28.04 13.22
N ASN A 598 69.94 28.65 13.95
CA ASN A 598 71.34 28.29 13.86
C ASN A 598 71.59 26.86 14.33
N ARG A 599 70.93 26.40 15.36
CA ARG A 599 70.96 25.02 15.82
C ARG A 599 70.42 24.07 14.75
N ALA A 600 69.26 24.32 14.15
CA ALA A 600 68.67 23.51 13.12
C ALA A 600 69.60 23.43 11.88
N MET A 601 70.17 24.53 11.42
CA MET A 601 71.12 24.55 10.33
C MET A 601 72.37 23.71 10.63
N LYS A 602 72.95 23.82 11.83
CA LYS A 602 74.08 23.03 12.25
C LYS A 602 73.78 21.53 12.32
N GLU A 603 72.68 21.17 12.93
CA GLU A 603 72.30 19.79 13.11
C GLU A 603 71.86 19.12 11.79
N LEU A 604 71.15 19.86 10.92
CA LEU A 604 70.65 19.34 9.63
C LEU A 604 71.71 19.36 8.51
N SER A 605 72.87 20.08 8.65
CA SER A 605 73.90 20.18 7.62
C SER A 605 74.55 18.83 7.26
N ARG A 606 74.43 17.81 8.08
CA ARG A 606 75.04 16.50 7.86
C ARG A 606 74.18 15.41 8.48
N ILE A 607 73.98 14.30 7.80
CA ILE A 607 73.31 13.09 8.29
C ILE A 607 74.37 11.98 8.47
N ASP A 608 74.44 11.36 9.64
CA ASP A 608 75.27 10.22 9.87
C ASP A 608 74.49 8.95 9.41
N VAL A 609 75.10 8.21 8.51
CA VAL A 609 74.53 6.98 7.90
C VAL A 609 75.33 5.75 8.21
N LYS A 610 76.40 5.89 9.03
CA LYS A 610 77.30 4.83 9.40
C LYS A 610 76.63 3.63 10.01
N GLY A 611 76.85 2.46 9.45
CA GLY A 611 76.27 1.19 9.90
C GLY A 611 74.79 0.93 9.55
N LYS A 612 74.16 1.87 8.83
CA LYS A 612 72.74 1.75 8.42
C LYS A 612 72.58 1.41 6.94
N LEU A 613 73.46 1.97 6.07
CA LEU A 613 73.30 1.80 4.61
C LEU A 613 74.41 0.93 3.99
N CYS A 614 75.64 1.21 4.31
CA CYS A 614 76.85 0.48 3.87
C CYS A 614 78.03 0.88 4.74
N SER A 615 79.04 0.00 4.78
CA SER A 615 80.26 0.22 5.60
C SER A 615 81.13 1.40 5.12
N GLU A 616 80.92 1.83 3.90
CA GLU A 616 81.75 2.83 3.21
C GLU A 616 81.22 4.28 3.26
N LEU A 617 79.93 4.44 3.45
CA LEU A 617 79.31 5.78 3.52
C LEU A 617 79.08 6.19 4.99
N GLU A 618 79.94 7.02 5.51
CA GLU A 618 79.84 7.43 6.94
C GLU A 618 78.85 8.56 7.14
N SER A 619 78.73 9.49 6.23
CA SER A 619 77.79 10.63 6.38
C SER A 619 77.45 11.29 5.04
N VAL A 620 76.30 11.93 4.98
CA VAL A 620 75.80 12.67 3.84
C VAL A 620 75.64 14.13 4.25
N GLY A 621 76.25 15.03 3.45
CA GLY A 621 76.14 16.48 3.64
C GLY A 621 74.81 17.01 3.07
N ILE A 622 74.24 17.96 3.74
CA ILE A 622 72.99 18.66 3.33
C ILE A 622 73.35 20.15 3.13
N SER A 623 73.00 20.67 2.00
CA SER A 623 73.05 22.11 1.72
C SER A 623 71.79 22.76 2.21
N ILE A 624 71.92 23.85 2.94
CA ILE A 624 70.83 24.56 3.55
C ILE A 624 70.90 26.04 3.19
N GLY A 625 69.81 26.57 2.65
CA GLY A 625 69.67 28.02 2.43
C GLY A 625 68.46 28.51 3.25
N VAL A 626 68.45 29.73 3.63
CA VAL A 626 67.53 30.35 4.53
C VAL A 626 66.94 31.63 3.98
N SER A 627 65.63 31.73 3.97
CA SER A 627 64.92 32.98 3.76
C SER A 627 64.16 33.33 5.04
N ALA A 628 64.72 34.18 5.89
CA ALA A 628 64.11 34.60 7.16
C ALA A 628 64.01 36.14 7.20
N LYS A 629 63.02 36.66 8.03
CA LYS A 629 62.85 38.09 8.30
C LYS A 629 62.82 38.98 7.05
N ARG A 630 61.91 38.70 6.15
CA ARG A 630 61.69 39.46 4.93
C ARG A 630 61.01 40.79 5.21
N GLU A 631 61.23 41.79 4.35
CA GLU A 631 60.68 43.13 4.53
C GLU A 631 59.17 43.19 4.35
N GLN A 632 58.66 42.35 3.48
CA GLN A 632 57.22 42.30 3.13
C GLN A 632 56.69 40.90 2.93
N HIS A 633 55.36 40.78 2.88
CA HIS A 633 54.67 39.57 2.48
C HIS A 633 54.97 39.30 0.97
N MET A 634 55.25 38.06 0.62
CA MET A 634 55.57 37.70 -0.77
C MET A 634 54.94 36.33 -1.13
N SER A 635 54.99 35.96 -2.40
CA SER A 635 54.57 34.64 -2.84
C SER A 635 55.47 33.55 -2.25
N LEU A 636 54.90 32.34 -2.11
CA LEU A 636 55.69 31.18 -1.68
C LEU A 636 56.89 30.94 -2.60
N GLU A 637 56.70 31.07 -3.91
CA GLU A 637 57.74 30.86 -4.92
C GLU A 637 58.91 31.84 -4.79
N GLN A 638 58.61 33.12 -4.60
CA GLN A 638 59.63 34.15 -4.37
C GLN A 638 60.41 33.89 -3.09
N ALA A 639 59.73 33.49 -2.01
CA ALA A 639 60.38 33.21 -0.74
C ALA A 639 61.22 31.93 -0.76
N MET A 640 60.82 30.93 -1.54
CA MET A 640 61.60 29.72 -1.79
C MET A 640 62.83 30.04 -2.66
N HIS A 641 62.67 30.89 -3.69
CA HIS A 641 63.81 31.32 -4.56
C HIS A 641 64.86 32.02 -3.73
N LEU A 642 64.50 32.91 -2.81
CA LEU A 642 65.51 33.57 -1.93
C LEU A 642 66.23 32.54 -1.04
N ALA A 643 65.54 31.51 -0.54
CA ALA A 643 66.21 30.46 0.22
C ALA A 643 67.11 29.57 -0.65
N ASP A 644 66.73 29.30 -1.89
CA ASP A 644 67.58 28.56 -2.86
C ASP A 644 68.83 29.35 -3.31
N GLU A 645 68.66 30.65 -3.55
CA GLU A 645 69.79 31.53 -3.82
C GLU A 645 70.87 31.58 -2.68
N ASP A 646 70.38 31.68 -1.42
CA ASP A 646 71.24 31.60 -0.23
C ASP A 646 71.95 30.22 -0.12
N MET A 647 71.23 29.14 -0.40
CA MET A 647 71.79 27.79 -0.46
C MET A 647 72.87 27.67 -1.55
N TYR A 648 72.63 28.22 -2.75
CA TYR A 648 73.55 28.15 -3.84
C TYR A 648 74.81 28.97 -3.55
N SER A 649 74.70 30.16 -2.95
CA SER A 649 75.86 31.01 -2.54
C SER A 649 76.69 30.30 -1.48
N SER A 650 76.06 29.59 -0.55
CA SER A 650 76.76 28.79 0.48
C SER A 650 77.52 27.59 -0.14
N LYS A 651 76.94 26.94 -1.19
CA LYS A 651 77.60 25.85 -1.94
C LYS A 651 78.82 26.35 -2.69
N GLN A 652 78.84 27.56 -3.21
CA GLN A 652 79.98 28.13 -3.90
C GLN A 652 81.11 28.55 -2.98
N SER A 653 80.83 29.11 -1.81
CA SER A 653 81.81 29.48 -0.77
C SER A 653 82.53 28.24 -0.21
N THR A 654 81.87 27.13 -0.05
CA THR A 654 82.49 25.86 0.40
C THR A 654 83.38 25.19 -0.63
N ARG A 655 83.19 25.47 -1.94
CA ARG A 655 84.10 25.03 -3.03
C ARG A 655 85.37 25.78 -3.11
N ARG A 656 85.50 27.02 -2.56
CA ARG A 656 86.70 27.87 -2.58
C ARG A 656 87.74 27.55 -1.49
N TYR A 657 87.42 26.75 -0.48
CA TYR A 657 88.35 26.26 0.56
C TYR A 657 88.26 24.72 0.65
N PRO A 658 89.13 23.98 -0.14
CA PRO A 658 89.20 22.53 0.09
C PRO A 658 90.02 22.28 1.36
N SER A 659 89.37 21.80 2.41
CA SER A 659 90.10 21.20 3.54
C SER A 659 90.85 19.98 3.03
N SER A 660 92.16 20.07 3.10
CA SER A 660 93.15 19.01 2.81
C SER A 660 92.87 17.78 3.73
N HIS A 661 92.31 16.75 3.19
CA HIS A 661 92.55 15.40 3.71
C HIS A 661 92.82 14.47 2.57
N ARG A 662 94.15 14.04 2.59
CA ARG A 662 94.79 13.07 1.70
C ARG A 662 93.96 11.77 1.66
N TYR A 663 93.55 11.42 0.45
CA TYR A 663 93.29 10.03 0.14
C TYR A 663 94.58 9.28 -0.03
N VAL A 664 94.86 8.32 0.89
CA VAL A 664 95.88 7.27 0.66
C VAL A 664 95.21 6.25 -0.25
N ALA A 665 95.62 6.18 -1.51
CA ALA A 665 95.31 5.06 -2.36
C ALA A 665 96.33 3.92 -2.00
N GLN A 666 95.78 2.76 -1.62
CA GLN A 666 96.57 1.53 -1.75
C GLN A 666 95.77 0.55 -2.59
N SER A 667 96.36 0.18 -3.67
CA SER A 667 96.32 -0.96 -4.59
C SER A 667 95.21 -2.03 -4.38
#